data_8bd4de67c2ea0573a17b2e778a0bba10
#
_entry.id   8bd4de67c2ea0573a17b2e778a0bba10
#
_cell.length_a   1.000
_cell.length_b   1.000
_cell.length_c   1.000
_cell.angle_alpha   90.00
_cell.angle_beta   90.00
_cell.angle_gamma   90.00
#
_symmetry.space_group_name_H-M   'P 1'
#
loop_
_entity.id
_entity.type
_entity.pdbx_description
1 polymer ?
#
loop_
_entity_poly.entity_id
_entity_poly.type
_entity_poly.pdbx_seq_one_letter_code
_entity_poly.pdbx_strand_id
1 'polypeptide(L)'
;MEHAYNIKSLTKFLLLKLLQTGLSFARFTIQSTYKMQQHEFIQSNSGLLSKSISNTLSLLKDGATIPFISRYRKEMTGGLDEVEVAAIRDFAKKFDELIARQQTILSSMEEQGVLSPELKAKLESCFDATILEDIYLPYKQKRQTKGDKAKKLGLEPLAKMIFSQRGGDPEQMAERFVKGDVEDEVSAISGAKDIMAEWMNENTNARARMRQLFKRKAVLHAKLVKGKEVAGEKYRDYFDFSEPLHKSVSHRFLALVRAEREGFISLKAQPAQEEALELLEHFFVKSDDACAQLVAEACKESYKRLICPSMENEVVKEAKERADKEAIKVFSTNLRQLLLAPPVGSKRVLALDPGFRTGCKVVCLDEYGNLLTNATIYPHPPQKEMAQAQAKISQLVQAYKIEVIAIGDGTAGRETESFIKSIRFDRDLDVYVVREDGASIYSASAIARKEFPDYDVTVRGSVSIGRRLMDPLAELVKIDPKSVGVGQYQHEVNQTMLKETLDDVIISCVNTVGVDLNTASSYLLSYVSGLGPTLAENIVGYRKEHGAIHSREELKKVKRLGEKAYEQAAGFLRVRNSENPLDNSAVHPESYKLIQSMAKKMKVDLKEMIGNESLLKEIKKTDFPEIDTFTFEDIVKELKKPGLDPRKKAKVLEFDASIRSIEDLRVGMILIGIVTNVTAFGAFVNIGIKENGLIHKSNLSDTFVEDPSQFIALHEHVDVQILEVDAERKRIGLKRIVN
;
A
#
# COMPACT_ATOMS: atom_id res chain seq x y z
N MET A 1 -33.34 51.09 44.72
CA MET A 1 -32.89 50.79 43.33
C MET A 1 -31.75 49.73 43.22
N GLU A 2 -31.02 49.49 44.29
CA GLU A 2 -29.89 48.46 44.25
C GLU A 2 -30.35 47.01 44.28
N HIS A 3 -31.55 46.69 44.84
CA HIS A 3 -32.02 45.27 44.84
C HIS A 3 -32.55 44.76 43.50
N ALA A 4 -32.95 45.64 42.56
CA ALA A 4 -33.42 45.24 41.24
C ALA A 4 -32.25 44.96 40.23
N TYR A 5 -31.05 45.52 40.46
CA TYR A 5 -29.89 45.29 39.65
C TYR A 5 -29.24 43.94 39.94
N ASN A 6 -29.29 43.46 41.17
CA ASN A 6 -28.70 42.20 41.61
C ASN A 6 -29.48 40.96 41.08
N ILE A 7 -30.79 41.03 40.94
CA ILE A 7 -31.64 39.93 40.45
C ILE A 7 -31.44 39.73 38.93
N LYS A 8 -31.30 40.82 38.15
CA LYS A 8 -31.03 40.73 36.70
C LYS A 8 -29.63 40.18 36.40
N SER A 9 -28.65 40.46 37.25
CA SER A 9 -27.28 39.92 37.13
C SER A 9 -27.23 38.43 37.47
N LEU A 10 -27.93 37.98 38.52
CA LEU A 10 -28.02 36.56 38.90
C LEU A 10 -28.77 35.70 37.87
N THR A 11 -29.86 36.21 37.30
CA THR A 11 -30.61 35.50 36.24
C THR A 11 -29.80 35.39 34.96
N LYS A 12 -29.04 36.43 34.58
CA LYS A 12 -28.17 36.38 33.44
C LYS A 12 -26.98 35.37 33.62
N PHE A 13 -26.46 35.30 34.85
CA PHE A 13 -25.40 34.36 35.20
C PHE A 13 -25.91 32.91 35.28
N LEU A 14 -27.11 32.67 35.77
CA LEU A 14 -27.77 31.36 35.77
C LEU A 14 -28.16 30.91 34.35
N LEU A 15 -28.66 31.82 33.49
CA LEU A 15 -28.94 31.52 32.08
C LEU A 15 -27.67 31.18 31.31
N LEU A 16 -26.56 31.90 31.53
CA LEU A 16 -25.27 31.60 30.92
C LEU A 16 -24.71 30.25 31.39
N LYS A 17 -24.85 29.90 32.67
CA LYS A 17 -24.46 28.58 33.18
C LYS A 17 -25.34 27.46 32.61
N LEU A 18 -26.64 27.65 32.50
CA LEU A 18 -27.57 26.69 31.90
C LEU A 18 -27.32 26.51 30.40
N LEU A 19 -26.97 27.57 29.66
CA LEU A 19 -26.56 27.49 28.27
C LEU A 19 -25.21 26.78 28.09
N GLN A 20 -24.24 27.04 28.99
CA GLN A 20 -22.94 26.34 28.96
C GLN A 20 -23.08 24.86 29.35
N THR A 21 -23.93 24.52 30.34
CA THR A 21 -24.18 23.10 30.69
C THR A 21 -25.00 22.38 29.61
N GLY A 22 -25.99 23.05 29.01
CA GLY A 22 -26.76 22.50 27.88
C GLY A 22 -25.88 22.23 26.63
N LEU A 23 -25.00 23.17 26.29
CA LEU A 23 -24.02 23.00 25.22
C LEU A 23 -22.99 21.87 25.52
N SER A 24 -22.57 21.73 26.77
CA SER A 24 -21.68 20.65 27.21
C SER A 24 -22.39 19.30 27.14
N PHE A 25 -23.64 19.20 27.56
CA PHE A 25 -24.43 17.98 27.51
C PHE A 25 -24.76 17.58 26.07
N ALA A 26 -25.15 18.53 25.21
CA ALA A 26 -25.36 18.27 23.79
C ALA A 26 -24.10 17.82 23.10
N ARG A 27 -22.93 18.43 23.35
CA ARG A 27 -21.64 18.01 22.84
C ARG A 27 -21.25 16.59 23.30
N PHE A 28 -21.50 16.29 24.59
CA PHE A 28 -21.23 14.95 25.15
C PHE A 28 -22.13 13.89 24.51
N THR A 29 -23.42 14.17 24.32
CA THR A 29 -24.35 13.25 23.67
C THR A 29 -24.00 13.01 22.20
N ILE A 30 -23.68 14.06 21.44
CA ILE A 30 -23.24 13.96 20.04
C ILE A 30 -21.94 13.15 19.96
N GLN A 31 -20.96 13.41 20.82
CA GLN A 31 -19.70 12.70 20.83
C GLN A 31 -19.85 11.23 21.25
N SER A 32 -20.79 10.91 22.14
CA SER A 32 -21.11 9.54 22.53
C SER A 32 -21.78 8.77 21.39
N THR A 33 -22.77 9.38 20.72
CA THR A 33 -23.45 8.77 19.56
C THR A 33 -22.50 8.55 18.41
N TYR A 34 -21.64 9.53 18.10
CA TYR A 34 -20.60 9.39 17.08
C TYR A 34 -19.66 8.21 17.34
N LYS A 35 -19.16 8.06 18.57
CA LYS A 35 -18.30 6.94 18.96
C LYS A 35 -18.98 5.59 18.82
N MET A 36 -20.25 5.50 19.16
CA MET A 36 -21.05 4.28 19.04
C MET A 36 -21.23 3.90 17.57
N GLN A 37 -21.58 4.85 16.72
CA GLN A 37 -21.72 4.62 15.28
C GLN A 37 -20.40 4.25 14.59
N GLN A 38 -19.29 4.92 14.93
CA GLN A 38 -17.95 4.58 14.42
C GLN A 38 -17.56 3.16 14.80
N HIS A 39 -17.82 2.78 16.03
CA HIS A 39 -17.52 1.46 16.55
C HIS A 39 -18.29 0.35 15.82
N GLU A 40 -19.61 0.55 15.63
CA GLU A 40 -20.47 -0.38 14.89
C GLU A 40 -20.06 -0.50 13.42
N PHE A 41 -19.69 0.63 12.79
CA PHE A 41 -19.17 0.65 11.42
C PHE A 41 -17.89 -0.18 11.29
N ILE A 42 -16.93 0.00 12.22
CA ILE A 42 -15.69 -0.77 12.20
C ILE A 42 -15.96 -2.25 12.44
N GLN A 43 -16.82 -2.59 13.39
CA GLN A 43 -17.16 -3.96 13.73
C GLN A 43 -17.80 -4.70 12.54
N SER A 44 -18.74 -4.06 11.85
CA SER A 44 -19.44 -4.66 10.69
C SER A 44 -18.52 -4.88 9.50
N ASN A 45 -17.46 -4.06 9.35
CA ASN A 45 -16.51 -4.16 8.24
C ASN A 45 -15.29 -5.04 8.54
N SER A 46 -14.90 -5.19 9.80
CA SER A 46 -13.71 -5.96 10.21
C SER A 46 -14.03 -7.34 10.78
N GLY A 47 -15.22 -7.54 11.33
CA GLY A 47 -15.58 -8.75 12.07
C GLY A 47 -14.87 -8.91 13.43
N LEU A 48 -14.08 -7.90 13.85
CA LEU A 48 -13.31 -7.93 15.09
C LEU A 48 -14.19 -7.73 16.33
N LEU A 49 -13.67 -8.18 17.48
CA LEU A 49 -14.37 -8.06 18.75
C LEU A 49 -14.51 -6.59 19.18
N SER A 50 -15.69 -6.23 19.65
CA SER A 50 -16.07 -4.89 20.10
C SER A 50 -15.07 -4.29 21.11
N LYS A 51 -14.62 -5.08 22.09
CA LYS A 51 -13.65 -4.65 23.11
C LYS A 51 -12.28 -4.34 22.50
N SER A 52 -11.82 -5.17 21.57
CA SER A 52 -10.54 -4.99 20.85
C SER A 52 -10.55 -3.70 20.04
N ILE A 53 -11.65 -3.43 19.31
CA ILE A 53 -11.83 -2.18 18.53
C ILE A 53 -11.77 -0.97 19.46
N SER A 54 -12.54 -0.96 20.54
CA SER A 54 -12.60 0.17 21.48
C SER A 54 -11.24 0.50 22.09
N ASN A 55 -10.51 -0.52 22.55
CA ASN A 55 -9.20 -0.36 23.15
C ASN A 55 -8.15 0.12 22.12
N THR A 56 -8.19 -0.44 20.90
CA THR A 56 -7.28 -0.03 19.82
C THR A 56 -7.53 1.43 19.41
N LEU A 57 -8.80 1.84 19.26
CA LEU A 57 -9.13 3.24 18.97
C LEU A 57 -8.66 4.21 20.07
N SER A 58 -8.75 3.79 21.34
CA SER A 58 -8.22 4.59 22.44
C SER A 58 -6.71 4.74 22.36
N LEU A 59 -5.98 3.64 22.16
CA LEU A 59 -4.52 3.65 22.02
C LEU A 59 -4.05 4.50 20.82
N LEU A 60 -4.72 4.36 19.67
CA LEU A 60 -4.42 5.17 18.48
C LEU A 60 -4.68 6.67 18.72
N LYS A 61 -5.77 7.00 19.39
CA LYS A 61 -6.11 8.38 19.78
C LYS A 61 -5.10 8.98 20.73
N ASP A 62 -4.57 8.17 21.64
CA ASP A 62 -3.48 8.54 22.53
C ASP A 62 -2.14 8.62 21.80
N GLY A 63 -2.11 8.40 20.49
CA GLY A 63 -0.95 8.53 19.62
C GLY A 63 0.02 7.34 19.71
N ALA A 64 -0.45 6.17 20.16
CA ALA A 64 0.31 4.94 20.08
C ALA A 64 0.42 4.48 18.62
N THR A 65 1.59 3.98 18.24
CA THR A 65 1.87 3.49 16.89
C THR A 65 1.42 2.05 16.70
N ILE A 66 1.17 1.64 15.46
CA ILE A 66 0.74 0.27 15.14
C ILE A 66 1.72 -0.78 15.66
N PRO A 67 3.05 -0.70 15.43
CA PRO A 67 3.98 -1.69 15.95
C PRO A 67 4.01 -1.75 17.49
N PHE A 68 3.85 -0.61 18.16
CA PHE A 68 3.80 -0.57 19.62
C PHE A 68 2.55 -1.27 20.16
N ILE A 69 1.39 -0.99 19.57
CA ILE A 69 0.11 -1.61 19.96
C ILE A 69 0.17 -3.13 19.76
N SER A 70 0.54 -3.58 18.57
CA SER A 70 0.54 -5.00 18.20
C SER A 70 1.58 -5.82 18.96
N ARG A 71 2.66 -5.20 19.45
CA ARG A 71 3.71 -5.91 20.16
C ARG A 71 3.62 -5.77 21.67
N TYR A 72 3.32 -4.59 22.20
CA TYR A 72 3.43 -4.29 23.63
C TYR A 72 2.10 -3.97 24.31
N ARG A 73 0.95 -4.06 23.61
CA ARG A 73 -0.39 -3.85 24.17
C ARG A 73 -1.38 -4.94 23.73
N LYS A 74 -0.86 -6.16 23.52
CA LYS A 74 -1.68 -7.32 23.11
C LYS A 74 -2.75 -7.67 24.15
N GLU A 75 -2.46 -7.54 25.42
CA GLU A 75 -3.39 -7.77 26.52
C GLU A 75 -4.62 -6.84 26.46
N MET A 76 -4.41 -5.62 26.00
CA MET A 76 -5.51 -4.64 25.84
C MET A 76 -6.33 -4.92 24.59
N THR A 77 -5.67 -5.29 23.49
CA THR A 77 -6.31 -5.48 22.18
C THR A 77 -6.87 -6.88 21.97
N GLY A 78 -6.51 -7.85 22.85
CA GLY A 78 -6.88 -9.25 22.67
C GLY A 78 -6.02 -9.99 21.65
N GLY A 79 -4.76 -9.54 21.48
CA GLY A 79 -3.77 -10.18 20.62
C GLY A 79 -3.82 -9.76 19.16
N LEU A 80 -4.43 -8.60 18.83
CA LEU A 80 -4.46 -8.09 17.45
C LEU A 80 -3.06 -7.91 16.88
N ASP A 81 -2.89 -8.33 15.64
CA ASP A 81 -1.66 -8.14 14.87
C ASP A 81 -1.59 -6.74 14.20
N GLU A 82 -0.46 -6.46 13.52
CA GLU A 82 -0.26 -5.17 12.83
C GLU A 82 -1.30 -4.92 11.73
N VAL A 83 -1.76 -5.98 11.04
CA VAL A 83 -2.73 -5.87 9.94
C VAL A 83 -4.11 -5.52 10.49
N GLU A 84 -4.52 -6.17 11.58
CA GLU A 84 -5.80 -5.94 12.24
C GLU A 84 -5.86 -4.54 12.88
N VAL A 85 -4.78 -4.09 13.53
CA VAL A 85 -4.66 -2.73 14.09
C VAL A 85 -4.70 -1.68 12.99
N ALA A 86 -4.01 -1.90 11.87
CA ALA A 86 -4.05 -1.03 10.70
C ALA A 86 -5.46 -0.96 10.09
N ALA A 87 -6.16 -2.10 10.00
CA ALA A 87 -7.52 -2.16 9.48
C ALA A 87 -8.49 -1.32 10.33
N ILE A 88 -8.37 -1.35 11.66
CA ILE A 88 -9.18 -0.50 12.56
C ILE A 88 -8.90 0.98 12.30
N ARG A 89 -7.64 1.40 12.17
CA ARG A 89 -7.25 2.77 11.81
C ARG A 89 -7.89 3.20 10.49
N ASP A 90 -7.79 2.35 9.47
CA ASP A 90 -8.25 2.66 8.12
C ASP A 90 -9.78 2.72 8.03
N PHE A 91 -10.49 1.85 8.75
CA PHE A 91 -11.96 1.92 8.85
C PHE A 91 -12.41 3.14 9.65
N ALA A 92 -11.68 3.54 10.69
CA ALA A 92 -11.97 4.77 11.43
C ALA A 92 -11.82 5.99 10.49
N LYS A 93 -10.73 6.08 9.70
CA LYS A 93 -10.52 7.14 8.71
C LYS A 93 -11.66 7.20 7.68
N LYS A 94 -12.07 6.04 7.15
CA LYS A 94 -13.20 5.96 6.20
C LYS A 94 -14.51 6.42 6.81
N PHE A 95 -14.76 6.07 8.07
CA PHE A 95 -15.95 6.55 8.78
C PHE A 95 -15.93 8.07 8.90
N ASP A 96 -14.80 8.65 9.30
CA ASP A 96 -14.65 10.11 9.44
C ASP A 96 -14.87 10.84 8.11
N GLU A 97 -14.33 10.29 7.01
CA GLU A 97 -14.54 10.81 5.64
C GLU A 97 -16.03 10.75 5.25
N LEU A 98 -16.71 9.65 5.58
CA LEU A 98 -18.13 9.46 5.30
C LEU A 98 -18.98 10.46 6.07
N ILE A 99 -18.73 10.65 7.37
CA ILE A 99 -19.43 11.63 8.21
C ILE A 99 -19.18 13.08 7.72
N ALA A 100 -17.94 13.40 7.35
CA ALA A 100 -17.63 14.71 6.76
C ALA A 100 -18.42 14.94 5.45
N ARG A 101 -18.56 13.90 4.63
CA ARG A 101 -19.38 13.95 3.42
C ARG A 101 -20.87 14.11 3.69
N GLN A 102 -21.42 13.37 4.67
CA GLN A 102 -22.81 13.54 5.12
C GLN A 102 -23.08 14.98 5.55
N GLN A 103 -22.19 15.56 6.36
CA GLN A 103 -22.34 16.95 6.83
C GLN A 103 -22.31 17.95 5.68
N THR A 104 -21.42 17.75 4.70
CA THR A 104 -21.36 18.59 3.50
C THR A 104 -22.67 18.53 2.71
N ILE A 105 -23.26 17.35 2.56
CA ILE A 105 -24.54 17.15 1.88
C ILE A 105 -25.67 17.80 2.65
N LEU A 106 -25.75 17.57 3.95
CA LEU A 106 -26.77 18.18 4.82
C LEU A 106 -26.74 19.71 4.76
N SER A 107 -25.55 20.33 4.89
CA SER A 107 -25.39 21.78 4.79
C SER A 107 -25.83 22.31 3.42
N SER A 108 -25.45 21.66 2.34
CA SER A 108 -25.84 22.06 0.99
C SER A 108 -27.35 21.98 0.76
N MET A 109 -28.02 20.97 1.31
CA MET A 109 -29.47 20.80 1.20
C MET A 109 -30.25 21.75 2.10
N GLU A 110 -29.69 22.09 3.27
CA GLU A 110 -30.26 23.10 4.17
C GLU A 110 -30.22 24.50 3.57
N GLU A 111 -29.08 24.89 2.94
CA GLU A 111 -28.91 26.13 2.19
C GLU A 111 -29.90 26.24 1.02
N GLN A 112 -30.24 25.12 0.37
CA GLN A 112 -31.24 25.07 -0.69
C GLN A 112 -32.68 25.05 -0.17
N GLY A 113 -32.92 24.91 1.12
CA GLY A 113 -34.24 24.84 1.71
C GLY A 113 -35.04 23.57 1.40
N VAL A 114 -34.34 22.48 0.96
CA VAL A 114 -34.98 21.21 0.54
C VAL A 114 -34.88 20.10 1.58
N LEU A 115 -34.25 20.34 2.72
CA LEU A 115 -33.99 19.35 3.75
C LEU A 115 -35.23 19.14 4.66
N SER A 116 -36.02 18.08 4.38
CA SER A 116 -37.09 17.66 5.27
C SER A 116 -36.54 16.86 6.49
N PRO A 117 -37.27 16.80 7.63
CA PRO A 117 -36.87 16.00 8.79
C PRO A 117 -36.66 14.51 8.44
N GLU A 118 -37.49 13.93 7.58
CA GLU A 118 -37.39 12.54 7.13
C GLU A 118 -36.13 12.30 6.27
N LEU A 119 -35.83 13.23 5.37
CA LEU A 119 -34.67 13.19 4.51
C LEU A 119 -33.37 13.33 5.31
N LYS A 120 -33.39 14.22 6.31
CA LYS A 120 -32.30 14.39 7.28
C LYS A 120 -32.02 13.09 8.02
N ALA A 121 -33.03 12.46 8.59
CA ALA A 121 -32.90 11.19 9.31
C ALA A 121 -32.35 10.07 8.38
N LYS A 122 -32.82 10.02 7.13
CA LYS A 122 -32.36 9.04 6.13
C LYS A 122 -30.88 9.25 5.76
N LEU A 123 -30.43 10.49 5.62
CA LEU A 123 -29.04 10.81 5.35
C LEU A 123 -28.13 10.50 6.54
N GLU A 124 -28.53 10.89 7.76
CA GLU A 124 -27.76 10.67 8.99
C GLU A 124 -27.61 9.18 9.35
N SER A 125 -28.58 8.33 8.96
CA SER A 125 -28.52 6.88 9.17
C SER A 125 -27.82 6.11 8.05
N CYS A 126 -27.37 6.78 6.97
CA CYS A 126 -26.77 6.13 5.81
C CYS A 126 -25.25 6.07 5.94
N PHE A 127 -24.70 4.87 6.15
CA PHE A 127 -23.25 4.61 6.23
C PHE A 127 -22.69 3.95 4.99
N ASP A 128 -23.37 4.04 3.85
CA ASP A 128 -22.87 3.63 2.52
C ASP A 128 -22.70 4.87 1.65
N ALA A 129 -21.47 5.12 1.20
CA ALA A 129 -21.15 6.31 0.41
C ALA A 129 -21.90 6.34 -0.94
N THR A 130 -22.18 5.18 -1.54
CA THR A 130 -22.88 5.09 -2.82
C THR A 130 -24.38 5.42 -2.65
N ILE A 131 -24.99 4.86 -1.62
CA ILE A 131 -26.39 5.13 -1.28
C ILE A 131 -26.56 6.60 -0.89
N LEU A 132 -25.60 7.15 -0.14
CA LEU A 132 -25.59 8.55 0.26
C LEU A 132 -25.59 9.49 -0.97
N GLU A 133 -24.75 9.22 -1.97
CA GLU A 133 -24.72 9.99 -3.21
C GLU A 133 -26.01 9.83 -4.04
N ASP A 134 -26.61 8.63 -4.07
CA ASP A 134 -27.90 8.40 -4.75
C ASP A 134 -29.04 9.20 -4.12
N ILE A 135 -29.09 9.31 -2.78
CA ILE A 135 -30.07 10.11 -2.05
C ILE A 135 -29.87 11.61 -2.37
N TYR A 136 -28.62 12.05 -2.50
CA TYR A 136 -28.27 13.45 -2.78
C TYR A 136 -28.45 13.82 -4.25
N LEU A 137 -28.41 12.85 -5.18
CA LEU A 137 -28.38 13.08 -6.64
C LEU A 137 -29.48 14.05 -7.15
N PRO A 138 -30.75 13.96 -6.71
CA PRO A 138 -31.80 14.88 -7.13
C PRO A 138 -31.57 16.35 -6.71
N TYR A 139 -30.85 16.55 -5.60
CA TYR A 139 -30.62 17.86 -4.95
C TYR A 139 -29.26 18.47 -5.29
N LYS A 140 -28.40 17.68 -5.93
CA LYS A 140 -27.05 18.13 -6.31
C LYS A 140 -27.12 19.26 -7.31
N GLN A 141 -26.50 20.40 -6.97
CA GLN A 141 -26.38 21.53 -7.92
C GLN A 141 -25.62 21.07 -9.17
N LYS A 142 -26.31 21.07 -10.30
CA LYS A 142 -25.80 20.67 -11.60
C LYS A 142 -25.72 21.90 -12.52
N ARG A 143 -24.92 21.83 -13.58
CA ARG A 143 -25.10 22.74 -14.72
C ARG A 143 -26.49 22.48 -15.30
N GLN A 144 -27.13 23.53 -15.83
CA GLN A 144 -28.47 23.45 -16.44
C GLN A 144 -28.58 22.26 -17.40
N THR A 145 -29.41 21.30 -17.06
CA THR A 145 -29.67 20.09 -17.84
C THR A 145 -30.71 20.34 -18.93
N LYS A 146 -30.92 19.35 -19.82
CA LYS A 146 -32.02 19.43 -20.81
C LYS A 146 -33.38 19.42 -20.12
N GLY A 147 -33.56 18.55 -19.08
CA GLY A 147 -34.78 18.52 -18.29
C GLY A 147 -35.03 19.82 -17.54
N ASP A 148 -33.97 20.46 -16.97
CA ASP A 148 -34.14 21.77 -16.32
C ASP A 148 -34.58 22.86 -17.31
N LYS A 149 -34.09 22.82 -18.56
CA LYS A 149 -34.56 23.73 -19.62
C LYS A 149 -36.02 23.48 -19.92
N ALA A 150 -36.41 22.22 -20.08
CA ALA A 150 -37.79 21.83 -20.34
C ALA A 150 -38.75 22.19 -19.15
N LYS A 151 -38.29 22.05 -17.90
CA LYS A 151 -39.05 22.51 -16.72
C LYS A 151 -39.26 24.04 -16.74
N LYS A 152 -38.27 24.83 -17.14
CA LYS A 152 -38.38 26.29 -17.28
C LYS A 152 -39.36 26.70 -18.35
N LEU A 153 -39.50 25.89 -19.41
CA LEU A 153 -40.51 26.07 -20.44
C LEU A 153 -41.93 25.65 -19.98
N GLY A 154 -42.09 25.20 -18.73
CA GLY A 154 -43.38 24.81 -18.18
C GLY A 154 -43.90 23.43 -18.63
N LEU A 155 -43.01 22.53 -19.13
CA LEU A 155 -43.36 21.21 -19.64
C LEU A 155 -43.49 20.11 -18.57
N GLU A 156 -43.22 20.42 -17.32
CA GLU A 156 -43.31 19.43 -16.22
C GLU A 156 -44.73 18.84 -16.06
N PRO A 157 -45.86 19.60 -16.13
CA PRO A 157 -47.18 19.01 -16.08
C PRO A 157 -47.44 18.04 -17.22
N LEU A 158 -46.97 18.33 -18.47
CA LEU A 158 -47.08 17.43 -19.61
C LEU A 158 -46.29 16.12 -19.33
N ALA A 159 -45.08 16.22 -18.84
CA ALA A 159 -44.29 15.06 -18.44
C ALA A 159 -45.01 14.20 -17.40
N LYS A 160 -45.67 14.82 -16.39
CA LYS A 160 -46.47 14.09 -15.37
C LYS A 160 -47.69 13.40 -16.00
N MET A 161 -48.37 14.03 -16.94
CA MET A 161 -49.51 13.44 -17.63
C MET A 161 -49.07 12.19 -18.42
N ILE A 162 -48.07 12.30 -19.27
CA ILE A 162 -47.52 11.18 -20.04
C ILE A 162 -46.98 10.07 -19.11
N PHE A 163 -46.21 10.43 -18.09
CA PHE A 163 -45.63 9.45 -17.16
C PHE A 163 -46.65 8.68 -16.33
N SER A 164 -47.85 9.25 -16.13
CA SER A 164 -48.95 8.59 -15.40
C SER A 164 -49.57 7.41 -16.18
N GLN A 165 -49.44 7.39 -17.51
CA GLN A 165 -49.92 6.34 -18.42
C GLN A 165 -51.40 6.01 -18.16
N ARG A 166 -52.26 7.03 -18.07
CA ARG A 166 -53.69 6.88 -17.82
C ARG A 166 -54.54 6.87 -19.09
N GLY A 167 -53.89 6.68 -20.23
CA GLY A 167 -54.50 6.77 -21.55
C GLY A 167 -54.62 8.19 -22.05
N GLY A 168 -55.04 8.35 -23.31
CA GLY A 168 -55.17 9.64 -24.02
C GLY A 168 -54.09 9.81 -25.08
N ASP A 169 -54.33 10.77 -25.96
CA ASP A 169 -53.45 11.10 -27.05
C ASP A 169 -52.34 12.09 -26.57
N PRO A 170 -51.06 11.71 -26.55
CA PRO A 170 -49.99 12.59 -26.14
C PRO A 170 -49.86 13.89 -26.98
N GLU A 171 -50.20 13.85 -28.29
CA GLU A 171 -50.14 15.01 -29.16
C GLU A 171 -51.20 16.04 -28.74
N GLN A 172 -52.46 15.60 -28.48
CA GLN A 172 -53.51 16.46 -27.97
C GLN A 172 -53.19 17.02 -26.58
N MET A 173 -52.50 16.24 -25.75
CA MET A 173 -52.03 16.75 -24.46
C MET A 173 -50.98 17.84 -24.66
N ALA A 174 -50.07 17.69 -25.62
CA ALA A 174 -48.98 18.61 -25.92
C ALA A 174 -49.43 19.94 -26.52
N GLU A 175 -50.49 19.97 -27.32
CA GLU A 175 -51.07 21.19 -27.91
C GLU A 175 -51.23 22.32 -26.87
N ARG A 176 -51.64 21.99 -25.67
CA ARG A 176 -51.84 22.96 -24.57
C ARG A 176 -50.57 23.62 -24.06
N PHE A 177 -49.41 23.04 -24.39
CA PHE A 177 -48.09 23.48 -23.95
C PHE A 177 -47.29 24.15 -25.08
N VAL A 178 -47.81 24.19 -26.27
CA VAL A 178 -47.23 24.94 -27.43
C VAL A 178 -47.45 26.41 -27.21
N LYS A 179 -46.46 27.09 -26.64
CA LYS A 179 -46.47 28.53 -26.35
C LYS A 179 -45.06 29.03 -26.01
N GLY A 180 -44.83 30.31 -26.30
CA GLY A 180 -43.52 30.94 -26.04
C GLY A 180 -42.44 30.32 -26.89
N ASP A 181 -41.39 29.80 -26.24
CA ASP A 181 -40.25 29.16 -26.88
C ASP A 181 -40.49 27.68 -27.27
N VAL A 182 -41.71 27.13 -27.06
CA VAL A 182 -42.11 25.78 -27.49
C VAL A 182 -42.81 25.90 -28.85
N GLU A 183 -42.12 25.51 -29.90
CA GLU A 183 -42.51 25.76 -31.30
C GLU A 183 -43.71 24.87 -31.76
N ASP A 184 -43.71 23.59 -31.32
CA ASP A 184 -44.69 22.57 -31.74
C ASP A 184 -44.90 21.50 -30.68
N GLU A 185 -45.84 20.59 -30.91
CA GLU A 185 -46.18 19.44 -30.04
C GLU A 185 -44.99 18.49 -29.94
N VAL A 186 -44.19 18.32 -30.99
CA VAL A 186 -43.02 17.42 -31.02
C VAL A 186 -41.96 17.95 -30.06
N SER A 187 -41.73 19.25 -30.08
CA SER A 187 -40.81 19.94 -29.16
C SER A 187 -41.29 19.86 -27.71
N ALA A 188 -42.61 19.98 -27.46
CA ALA A 188 -43.21 19.81 -26.15
C ALA A 188 -43.03 18.38 -25.61
N ILE A 189 -43.31 17.37 -26.44
CA ILE A 189 -43.13 15.94 -26.10
C ILE A 189 -41.66 15.61 -25.87
N SER A 190 -40.75 16.17 -26.73
CA SER A 190 -39.30 15.98 -26.55
C SER A 190 -38.82 16.54 -25.23
N GLY A 191 -39.27 17.74 -24.83
CA GLY A 191 -38.97 18.32 -23.52
C GLY A 191 -39.54 17.52 -22.36
N ALA A 192 -40.77 17.01 -22.52
CA ALA A 192 -41.37 16.09 -21.51
C ALA A 192 -40.56 14.80 -21.34
N LYS A 193 -40.07 14.19 -22.45
CA LYS A 193 -39.17 13.02 -22.41
C LYS A 193 -37.86 13.32 -21.67
N ASP A 194 -37.25 14.50 -21.88
CA ASP A 194 -36.03 14.91 -21.18
C ASP A 194 -36.27 15.00 -19.66
N ILE A 195 -37.43 15.52 -19.22
CA ILE A 195 -37.82 15.59 -17.81
C ILE A 195 -38.03 14.16 -17.25
N MET A 196 -38.76 13.32 -17.96
CA MET A 196 -39.00 11.90 -17.52
C MET A 196 -37.69 11.12 -17.42
N ALA A 197 -36.76 11.32 -18.37
CA ALA A 197 -35.45 10.68 -18.33
C ALA A 197 -34.64 11.06 -17.08
N GLU A 198 -34.74 12.29 -16.59
CA GLU A 198 -34.12 12.70 -15.32
C GLU A 198 -34.78 12.07 -14.12
N TRP A 199 -36.12 12.02 -14.04
CA TRP A 199 -36.81 11.32 -12.96
C TRP A 199 -36.44 9.84 -12.86
N MET A 200 -36.29 9.17 -14.00
CA MET A 200 -35.84 7.77 -14.04
C MET A 200 -34.41 7.63 -13.52
N ASN A 201 -33.49 8.50 -13.92
CA ASN A 201 -32.11 8.50 -13.44
C ASN A 201 -32.01 8.84 -11.94
N GLU A 202 -32.91 9.65 -11.38
CA GLU A 202 -32.95 10.04 -9.97
C GLU A 202 -33.68 9.01 -9.09
N ASN A 203 -34.31 7.99 -9.68
CA ASN A 203 -34.99 6.95 -8.92
C ASN A 203 -33.98 5.99 -8.25
N THR A 204 -33.89 6.06 -6.92
CA THR A 204 -32.92 5.28 -6.14
C THR A 204 -33.08 3.76 -6.29
N ASN A 205 -34.33 3.26 -6.44
CA ASN A 205 -34.58 1.82 -6.62
C ASN A 205 -34.15 1.35 -8.02
N ALA A 206 -34.46 2.10 -9.07
CA ALA A 206 -33.99 1.79 -10.43
C ALA A 206 -32.45 1.82 -10.51
N ARG A 207 -31.80 2.83 -9.90
CA ARG A 207 -30.35 2.89 -9.80
C ARG A 207 -29.77 1.70 -9.07
N ALA A 208 -30.33 1.32 -7.93
CA ALA A 208 -29.84 0.19 -7.15
C ALA A 208 -29.90 -1.12 -7.96
N ARG A 209 -31.00 -1.37 -8.69
CA ARG A 209 -31.13 -2.56 -9.55
C ARG A 209 -30.19 -2.49 -10.76
N MET A 210 -30.07 -1.34 -11.39
CA MET A 210 -29.15 -1.13 -12.51
C MET A 210 -27.68 -1.36 -12.06
N ARG A 211 -27.29 -0.86 -10.89
CA ARG A 211 -25.98 -1.10 -10.28
C ARG A 211 -25.70 -2.59 -10.09
N GLN A 212 -26.71 -3.34 -9.59
CA GLN A 212 -26.59 -4.81 -9.46
C GLN A 212 -26.39 -5.50 -10.81
N LEU A 213 -27.12 -5.04 -11.86
CA LEU A 213 -26.95 -5.58 -13.21
C LEU A 213 -25.52 -5.32 -13.72
N PHE A 214 -25.02 -4.09 -13.61
CA PHE A 214 -23.65 -3.72 -14.01
C PHE A 214 -22.59 -4.54 -13.23
N LYS A 215 -22.70 -4.64 -11.91
CA LYS A 215 -21.76 -5.43 -11.08
C LYS A 215 -21.69 -6.90 -11.49
N ARG A 216 -22.82 -7.47 -11.89
CA ARG A 216 -22.92 -8.92 -12.23
C ARG A 216 -22.60 -9.22 -13.69
N LYS A 217 -23.00 -8.34 -14.63
CA LYS A 217 -23.03 -8.64 -16.05
C LYS A 217 -22.22 -7.67 -16.92
N ALA A 218 -21.63 -6.61 -16.36
CA ALA A 218 -20.79 -5.72 -17.16
C ALA A 218 -19.61 -6.47 -17.77
N VAL A 219 -19.40 -6.28 -19.05
CA VAL A 219 -18.31 -6.82 -19.84
C VAL A 219 -17.37 -5.67 -20.21
N LEU A 220 -16.08 -5.87 -19.93
CA LEU A 220 -15.03 -4.98 -20.45
C LEU A 220 -14.86 -5.23 -21.94
N HIS A 221 -14.98 -4.18 -22.74
CA HIS A 221 -14.68 -4.18 -24.16
C HIS A 221 -13.57 -3.16 -24.43
N ALA A 222 -12.43 -3.63 -24.89
CA ALA A 222 -11.33 -2.80 -25.35
C ALA A 222 -11.28 -2.84 -26.87
N LYS A 223 -11.20 -1.66 -27.50
CA LYS A 223 -11.03 -1.53 -28.95
C LYS A 223 -9.92 -0.56 -29.28
N LEU A 224 -9.13 -0.91 -30.29
CA LEU A 224 -8.07 -0.05 -30.80
C LEU A 224 -8.61 1.32 -31.25
N VAL A 225 -7.93 2.38 -30.87
CA VAL A 225 -8.17 3.73 -31.41
C VAL A 225 -7.61 3.79 -32.84
N LYS A 226 -8.44 4.20 -33.79
CA LYS A 226 -8.08 4.26 -35.23
C LYS A 226 -6.77 5.04 -35.46
N GLY A 227 -5.85 4.44 -36.20
CA GLY A 227 -4.55 5.02 -36.54
C GLY A 227 -3.48 4.91 -35.45
N LYS A 228 -3.68 4.06 -34.44
CA LYS A 228 -2.73 3.84 -33.34
C LYS A 228 -2.09 2.45 -33.34
N GLU A 229 -2.24 1.68 -34.43
CA GLU A 229 -1.82 0.28 -34.54
C GLU A 229 -0.32 0.11 -34.25
N VAL A 230 0.53 0.89 -34.92
CA VAL A 230 2.00 0.78 -34.79
C VAL A 230 2.49 1.33 -33.43
N ALA A 231 1.97 2.49 -33.03
CA ALA A 231 2.40 3.11 -31.78
C ALA A 231 1.92 2.34 -30.54
N GLY A 232 0.80 1.63 -30.66
CA GLY A 232 0.19 0.82 -29.60
C GLY A 232 0.62 -0.65 -29.60
N GLU A 233 1.60 -1.08 -30.38
CA GLU A 233 1.99 -2.50 -30.59
C GLU A 233 2.21 -3.24 -29.27
N LYS A 234 2.74 -2.58 -28.23
CA LYS A 234 2.91 -3.17 -26.89
C LYS A 234 1.58 -3.61 -26.23
N TYR A 235 0.43 -3.13 -26.75
CA TYR A 235 -0.91 -3.45 -26.27
C TYR A 235 -1.72 -4.28 -27.27
N ARG A 236 -1.06 -4.91 -28.25
CA ARG A 236 -1.69 -5.66 -29.35
C ARG A 236 -2.71 -6.70 -28.84
N ASP A 237 -2.41 -7.37 -27.74
CA ASP A 237 -3.28 -8.38 -27.13
C ASP A 237 -4.63 -7.77 -26.65
N TYR A 238 -4.75 -6.43 -26.58
CA TYR A 238 -5.94 -5.70 -26.13
C TYR A 238 -6.62 -4.89 -27.23
N PHE A 239 -6.23 -5.01 -28.49
CA PHE A 239 -6.80 -4.24 -29.59
C PHE A 239 -8.25 -4.61 -29.91
N ASP A 240 -8.63 -5.84 -29.65
CA ASP A 240 -10.03 -6.33 -29.69
C ASP A 240 -10.19 -7.36 -28.56
N PHE A 241 -10.42 -6.87 -27.36
CA PHE A 241 -10.43 -7.69 -26.15
C PHE A 241 -11.77 -7.54 -25.44
N SER A 242 -12.27 -8.66 -24.90
CA SER A 242 -13.53 -8.69 -24.16
C SER A 242 -13.47 -9.71 -23.03
N GLU A 243 -13.83 -9.28 -21.81
CA GLU A 243 -14.01 -10.17 -20.67
C GLU A 243 -15.03 -9.64 -19.66
N PRO A 244 -15.70 -10.50 -18.86
CA PRO A 244 -16.56 -10.04 -17.77
C PRO A 244 -15.77 -9.24 -16.73
N LEU A 245 -16.22 -8.03 -16.38
CA LEU A 245 -15.52 -7.12 -15.46
C LEU A 245 -15.26 -7.76 -14.09
N HIS A 246 -16.18 -8.54 -13.56
CA HIS A 246 -16.05 -9.20 -12.27
C HIS A 246 -14.99 -10.32 -12.23
N LYS A 247 -14.58 -10.83 -13.41
CA LYS A 247 -13.54 -11.87 -13.59
C LYS A 247 -12.19 -11.26 -14.00
N SER A 248 -12.14 -9.96 -14.28
CA SER A 248 -10.91 -9.31 -14.70
C SER A 248 -9.89 -9.30 -13.57
N VAL A 249 -8.72 -9.87 -13.83
CA VAL A 249 -7.60 -9.89 -12.88
C VAL A 249 -6.90 -8.54 -12.83
N SER A 250 -6.40 -8.16 -11.66
CA SER A 250 -5.91 -6.81 -11.37
C SER A 250 -4.83 -6.33 -12.34
N HIS A 251 -3.82 -7.13 -12.65
CA HIS A 251 -2.73 -6.73 -13.56
C HIS A 251 -3.24 -6.47 -14.98
N ARG A 252 -4.21 -7.25 -15.48
CA ARG A 252 -4.81 -7.05 -16.81
C ARG A 252 -5.68 -5.80 -16.82
N PHE A 253 -6.51 -5.63 -15.80
CA PHE A 253 -7.33 -4.42 -15.65
C PHE A 253 -6.46 -3.15 -15.62
N LEU A 254 -5.36 -3.14 -14.86
CA LEU A 254 -4.42 -2.03 -14.81
C LEU A 254 -3.72 -1.79 -16.15
N ALA A 255 -3.40 -2.86 -16.91
CA ALA A 255 -2.84 -2.75 -18.26
C ALA A 255 -3.83 -2.11 -19.23
N LEU A 256 -5.12 -2.49 -19.18
CA LEU A 256 -6.19 -1.92 -20.00
C LEU A 256 -6.40 -0.42 -19.69
N VAL A 257 -6.51 -0.08 -18.40
CA VAL A 257 -6.66 1.33 -17.97
C VAL A 257 -5.45 2.18 -18.38
N ARG A 258 -4.25 1.61 -18.32
CA ARG A 258 -3.04 2.28 -18.82
C ARG A 258 -3.08 2.50 -20.32
N ALA A 259 -3.46 1.49 -21.10
CA ALA A 259 -3.54 1.57 -22.56
C ALA A 259 -4.58 2.63 -23.01
N GLU A 260 -5.71 2.74 -22.29
CA GLU A 260 -6.72 3.77 -22.50
C GLU A 260 -6.18 5.17 -22.16
N ARG A 261 -5.54 5.34 -21.00
CA ARG A 261 -4.93 6.61 -20.58
C ARG A 261 -3.85 7.09 -21.56
N GLU A 262 -3.08 6.17 -22.13
CA GLU A 262 -2.10 6.46 -23.17
C GLU A 262 -2.74 6.71 -24.56
N GLY A 263 -4.06 6.53 -24.69
CA GLY A 263 -4.83 6.83 -25.91
C GLY A 263 -4.67 5.79 -27.02
N PHE A 264 -4.30 4.55 -26.70
CA PHE A 264 -4.16 3.47 -27.68
C PHE A 264 -5.45 2.65 -27.87
N ILE A 265 -6.22 2.48 -26.81
CA ILE A 265 -7.49 1.77 -26.83
C ILE A 265 -8.61 2.65 -26.25
N SER A 266 -9.85 2.29 -26.58
CA SER A 266 -11.06 2.78 -25.92
C SER A 266 -11.64 1.66 -25.10
N LEU A 267 -11.92 1.90 -23.82
CA LEU A 267 -12.44 0.92 -22.87
C LEU A 267 -13.89 1.21 -22.52
N LYS A 268 -14.74 0.19 -22.53
CA LYS A 268 -16.15 0.25 -22.07
C LYS A 268 -16.44 -0.91 -21.12
N ALA A 269 -17.31 -0.64 -20.14
CA ALA A 269 -17.70 -1.65 -19.13
C ALA A 269 -19.23 -1.65 -18.97
N GLN A 270 -19.93 -2.36 -19.82
CA GLN A 270 -21.38 -2.30 -19.93
C GLN A 270 -21.99 -3.70 -20.01
N PRO A 271 -23.18 -3.93 -19.43
CA PRO A 271 -23.97 -5.14 -19.70
C PRO A 271 -24.61 -5.07 -21.10
N ALA A 272 -25.28 -6.11 -21.54
CA ALA A 272 -26.11 -6.08 -22.75
C ALA A 272 -27.16 -4.97 -22.62
N GLN A 273 -27.27 -4.15 -23.65
CA GLN A 273 -28.17 -2.98 -23.64
C GLN A 273 -29.62 -3.40 -23.50
N GLU A 274 -29.99 -4.51 -24.13
CA GLU A 274 -31.34 -5.06 -24.11
C GLU A 274 -31.79 -5.40 -22.68
N GLU A 275 -30.97 -6.09 -21.91
CA GLU A 275 -31.26 -6.43 -20.51
C GLU A 275 -31.40 -5.19 -19.62
N ALA A 276 -30.59 -4.16 -19.89
CA ALA A 276 -30.66 -2.92 -19.11
C ALA A 276 -31.94 -2.13 -19.45
N LEU A 277 -32.36 -2.13 -20.70
CA LEU A 277 -33.61 -1.48 -21.12
C LEU A 277 -34.84 -2.24 -20.59
N GLU A 278 -34.88 -3.57 -20.71
CA GLU A 278 -35.94 -4.40 -20.14
C GLU A 278 -36.11 -4.12 -18.62
N LEU A 279 -35.00 -3.99 -17.90
CA LEU A 279 -35.03 -3.65 -16.48
C LEU A 279 -35.67 -2.28 -16.23
N LEU A 280 -35.34 -1.26 -17.00
CA LEU A 280 -35.93 0.09 -16.85
C LEU A 280 -37.40 0.11 -17.29
N GLU A 281 -37.73 -0.53 -18.39
CA GLU A 281 -39.09 -0.64 -18.88
C GLU A 281 -39.99 -1.35 -17.87
N HIS A 282 -39.50 -2.42 -17.22
CA HIS A 282 -40.24 -3.11 -16.15
C HIS A 282 -40.52 -2.17 -14.94
N PHE A 283 -39.67 -1.20 -14.66
CA PHE A 283 -39.89 -0.22 -13.57
C PHE A 283 -40.91 0.87 -13.94
N PHE A 284 -40.87 1.36 -15.17
CA PHE A 284 -41.53 2.61 -15.53
C PHE A 284 -42.67 2.46 -16.54
N VAL A 285 -42.67 1.44 -17.34
CA VAL A 285 -43.74 1.17 -18.34
C VAL A 285 -44.83 0.33 -17.69
N LYS A 286 -46.08 0.85 -17.68
CA LYS A 286 -47.20 0.25 -16.93
C LYS A 286 -48.38 -0.16 -17.83
N SER A 287 -48.42 0.33 -19.05
CA SER A 287 -49.45 0.04 -20.06
C SER A 287 -48.81 -0.15 -21.44
N ASP A 288 -49.61 -0.36 -22.44
CA ASP A 288 -49.23 -0.50 -23.86
C ASP A 288 -49.78 0.64 -24.77
N ASP A 289 -50.26 1.72 -24.16
CA ASP A 289 -50.79 2.89 -24.85
C ASP A 289 -49.70 3.81 -25.42
N ALA A 290 -50.13 4.87 -26.18
CA ALA A 290 -49.20 5.82 -26.76
C ALA A 290 -48.31 6.55 -25.74
N CYS A 291 -48.83 6.82 -24.52
CA CYS A 291 -48.07 7.39 -23.42
C CYS A 291 -46.98 6.42 -22.95
N ALA A 292 -47.28 5.11 -22.86
CA ALA A 292 -46.32 4.08 -22.47
C ALA A 292 -45.17 3.96 -23.51
N GLN A 293 -45.44 4.11 -24.79
CA GLN A 293 -44.41 4.14 -25.83
C GLN A 293 -43.43 5.31 -25.63
N LEU A 294 -43.93 6.52 -25.32
CA LEU A 294 -43.10 7.68 -24.99
C LEU A 294 -42.28 7.47 -23.70
N VAL A 295 -42.85 6.78 -22.70
CA VAL A 295 -42.10 6.42 -21.47
C VAL A 295 -41.00 5.41 -21.80
N ALA A 296 -41.24 4.42 -22.68
CA ALA A 296 -40.20 3.50 -23.12
C ALA A 296 -39.09 4.20 -23.90
N GLU A 297 -39.43 5.20 -24.75
CA GLU A 297 -38.42 6.04 -25.39
C GLU A 297 -37.62 6.88 -24.39
N ALA A 298 -38.27 7.41 -23.36
CA ALA A 298 -37.59 8.13 -22.28
C ALA A 298 -36.69 7.21 -21.48
N CYS A 299 -37.03 5.91 -21.28
CA CYS A 299 -36.12 4.89 -20.70
C CYS A 299 -34.84 4.74 -21.55
N LYS A 300 -34.97 4.65 -22.87
CA LYS A 300 -33.80 4.54 -23.78
C LYS A 300 -32.90 5.78 -23.70
N GLU A 301 -33.50 6.98 -23.69
CA GLU A 301 -32.74 8.23 -23.51
C GLU A 301 -32.09 8.34 -22.13
N SER A 302 -32.81 8.00 -21.05
CA SER A 302 -32.29 7.98 -19.70
C SER A 302 -31.11 7.02 -19.55
N TYR A 303 -31.25 5.80 -20.07
CA TYR A 303 -30.18 4.81 -20.07
C TYR A 303 -28.96 5.32 -20.82
N LYS A 304 -29.11 5.68 -22.07
CA LYS A 304 -27.98 6.05 -22.94
C LYS A 304 -27.23 7.26 -22.44
N ARG A 305 -27.92 8.26 -21.96
CA ARG A 305 -27.38 9.59 -21.67
C ARG A 305 -26.99 9.82 -20.21
N LEU A 306 -27.69 9.19 -19.27
CA LEU A 306 -27.58 9.48 -17.86
C LEU A 306 -27.14 8.25 -17.03
N ILE A 307 -27.89 7.16 -17.11
CA ILE A 307 -27.70 5.99 -16.24
C ILE A 307 -26.45 5.20 -16.64
N CYS A 308 -26.31 4.83 -17.93
CA CYS A 308 -25.21 3.99 -18.40
C CYS A 308 -23.85 4.63 -18.14
N PRO A 309 -23.58 5.90 -18.50
CA PRO A 309 -22.30 6.53 -18.19
C PRO A 309 -22.03 6.63 -16.68
N SER A 310 -23.07 6.89 -15.87
CA SER A 310 -22.94 6.95 -14.42
C SER A 310 -22.59 5.60 -13.80
N MET A 311 -23.30 4.53 -14.20
CA MET A 311 -23.05 3.16 -13.71
C MET A 311 -21.72 2.60 -14.20
N GLU A 312 -21.35 2.87 -15.46
CA GLU A 312 -20.07 2.48 -16.03
C GLU A 312 -18.90 3.08 -15.24
N ASN A 313 -18.94 4.40 -15.00
CA ASN A 313 -17.93 5.07 -14.18
C ASN A 313 -17.84 4.49 -12.75
N GLU A 314 -19.00 4.16 -12.16
CA GLU A 314 -19.05 3.58 -10.81
C GLU A 314 -18.40 2.19 -10.77
N VAL A 315 -18.75 1.27 -11.68
CA VAL A 315 -18.21 -0.09 -11.67
C VAL A 315 -16.74 -0.14 -12.10
N VAL A 316 -16.31 0.75 -13.02
CA VAL A 316 -14.91 0.89 -13.42
C VAL A 316 -14.08 1.43 -12.24
N LYS A 317 -14.59 2.42 -11.50
CA LYS A 317 -13.94 2.95 -10.30
C LYS A 317 -13.81 1.87 -9.22
N GLU A 318 -14.87 1.10 -8.95
CA GLU A 318 -14.84 0.01 -7.98
C GLU A 318 -13.85 -1.10 -8.40
N ALA A 319 -13.82 -1.46 -9.68
CA ALA A 319 -12.85 -2.41 -10.23
C ALA A 319 -11.41 -1.88 -10.11
N LYS A 320 -11.20 -0.56 -10.34
CA LYS A 320 -9.90 0.09 -10.16
C LYS A 320 -9.43 0.05 -8.71
N GLU A 321 -10.31 0.38 -7.77
CA GLU A 321 -10.00 0.33 -6.33
C GLU A 321 -9.64 -1.09 -5.87
N ARG A 322 -10.34 -2.11 -6.37
CA ARG A 322 -10.01 -3.52 -6.12
C ARG A 322 -8.64 -3.87 -6.69
N ALA A 323 -8.41 -3.53 -7.97
CA ALA A 323 -7.14 -3.80 -8.65
C ALA A 323 -5.96 -3.10 -7.97
N ASP A 324 -6.14 -1.86 -7.51
CA ASP A 324 -5.13 -1.11 -6.77
C ASP A 324 -4.77 -1.81 -5.45
N LYS A 325 -5.78 -2.23 -4.67
CA LYS A 325 -5.55 -2.92 -3.40
C LYS A 325 -4.77 -4.22 -3.57
N GLU A 326 -5.16 -5.04 -4.56
CA GLU A 326 -4.48 -6.30 -4.84
C GLU A 326 -3.04 -6.07 -5.32
N ALA A 327 -2.80 -5.11 -6.21
CA ALA A 327 -1.46 -4.79 -6.69
C ALA A 327 -0.58 -4.22 -5.56
N ILE A 328 -1.11 -3.30 -4.74
CA ILE A 328 -0.38 -2.71 -3.61
C ILE A 328 -0.04 -3.78 -2.56
N LYS A 329 -0.91 -4.77 -2.33
CA LYS A 329 -0.62 -5.90 -1.45
C LYS A 329 0.62 -6.69 -1.94
N VAL A 330 0.71 -6.95 -3.25
CA VAL A 330 1.88 -7.61 -3.84
C VAL A 330 3.13 -6.73 -3.69
N PHE A 331 3.02 -5.42 -3.97
CA PHE A 331 4.15 -4.49 -3.84
C PHE A 331 4.64 -4.38 -2.40
N SER A 332 3.74 -4.36 -1.42
CA SER A 332 4.11 -4.34 -0.01
C SER A 332 4.83 -5.62 0.42
N THR A 333 4.40 -6.77 -0.08
CA THR A 333 5.07 -8.05 0.16
C THR A 333 6.48 -8.06 -0.44
N ASN A 334 6.64 -7.61 -1.68
CA ASN A 334 7.94 -7.52 -2.34
C ASN A 334 8.87 -6.54 -1.60
N LEU A 335 8.38 -5.37 -1.20
CA LEU A 335 9.17 -4.42 -0.41
C LEU A 335 9.62 -5.03 0.92
N ARG A 336 8.71 -5.69 1.66
CA ARG A 336 9.05 -6.38 2.91
C ARG A 336 10.17 -7.39 2.71
N GLN A 337 10.11 -8.20 1.65
CA GLN A 337 11.14 -9.19 1.33
C GLN A 337 12.49 -8.54 0.98
N LEU A 338 12.47 -7.41 0.26
CA LEU A 338 13.68 -6.64 -0.04
C LEU A 338 14.33 -6.06 1.22
N LEU A 339 13.53 -5.45 2.09
CA LEU A 339 14.01 -4.84 3.34
C LEU A 339 14.54 -5.89 4.32
N LEU A 340 13.91 -7.06 4.37
CA LEU A 340 14.30 -8.18 5.22
C LEU A 340 15.24 -9.17 4.52
N ALA A 341 15.83 -8.80 3.38
CA ALA A 341 16.82 -9.64 2.72
C ALA A 341 18.03 -9.89 3.62
N PRO A 342 18.67 -11.07 3.51
CA PRO A 342 19.77 -11.48 4.36
C PRO A 342 20.97 -10.52 4.29
N PRO A 343 21.41 -9.91 5.40
CA PRO A 343 22.62 -9.09 5.43
C PRO A 343 23.88 -9.94 5.52
N VAL A 344 24.99 -9.49 4.95
CA VAL A 344 26.32 -10.08 5.26
C VAL A 344 26.89 -9.54 6.58
N GLY A 345 26.36 -8.46 7.10
CA GLY A 345 26.78 -7.81 8.35
C GLY A 345 28.00 -6.92 8.21
N SER A 346 28.69 -6.71 9.35
CA SER A 346 29.85 -5.81 9.45
C SER A 346 31.09 -6.46 8.84
N LYS A 347 31.24 -6.35 7.53
CA LYS A 347 32.40 -6.83 6.75
C LYS A 347 33.00 -5.70 5.92
N ARG A 348 34.27 -5.82 5.56
CA ARG A 348 34.95 -4.93 4.62
C ARG A 348 34.57 -5.31 3.20
N VAL A 349 33.93 -4.39 2.50
CA VAL A 349 33.29 -4.64 1.20
C VAL A 349 34.01 -3.89 0.10
N LEU A 350 34.31 -4.57 -1.02
CA LEU A 350 34.64 -3.95 -2.29
C LEU A 350 33.35 -3.96 -3.12
N ALA A 351 32.83 -2.78 -3.48
CA ALA A 351 31.61 -2.69 -4.26
C ALA A 351 31.89 -2.12 -5.66
N LEU A 352 31.25 -2.72 -6.66
CA LEU A 352 31.34 -2.30 -8.05
C LEU A 352 29.97 -1.89 -8.58
N ASP A 353 29.94 -0.70 -9.21
CA ASP A 353 28.84 -0.24 -10.06
C ASP A 353 29.27 -0.45 -11.52
N PRO A 354 28.74 -1.47 -12.22
CA PRO A 354 29.19 -1.86 -13.55
C PRO A 354 28.82 -0.85 -14.63
N GLY A 355 29.67 -0.71 -15.65
CA GLY A 355 29.38 0.14 -16.80
C GLY A 355 30.34 -0.09 -17.96
N PHE A 356 29.80 -0.13 -19.19
CA PHE A 356 30.62 -0.33 -20.41
C PHE A 356 31.41 0.94 -20.76
N ARG A 357 30.73 2.03 -21.06
CA ARG A 357 31.42 3.26 -21.57
C ARG A 357 32.08 4.07 -20.48
N THR A 358 31.43 4.22 -19.35
CA THR A 358 31.92 5.02 -18.22
C THR A 358 32.91 4.28 -17.34
N GLY A 359 33.15 3.00 -17.62
CA GLY A 359 33.92 2.10 -16.77
C GLY A 359 33.15 1.65 -15.52
N CYS A 360 33.67 0.63 -14.85
CA CYS A 360 33.13 0.15 -13.58
C CYS A 360 33.67 1.03 -12.44
N LYS A 361 32.78 1.58 -11.63
CA LYS A 361 33.13 2.35 -10.43
C LYS A 361 33.35 1.39 -9.27
N VAL A 362 34.49 1.53 -8.61
CA VAL A 362 34.92 0.66 -7.52
C VAL A 362 35.04 1.47 -6.26
N VAL A 363 34.48 1.00 -5.16
CA VAL A 363 34.67 1.58 -3.83
C VAL A 363 35.07 0.50 -2.82
N CYS A 364 35.90 0.86 -1.86
CA CYS A 364 36.21 0.03 -0.71
C CYS A 364 35.54 0.63 0.53
N LEU A 365 34.80 -0.20 1.27
CA LEU A 365 34.11 0.19 2.50
C LEU A 365 34.72 -0.55 3.70
N ASP A 366 34.76 0.13 4.84
CA ASP A 366 35.08 -0.52 6.10
C ASP A 366 33.88 -1.31 6.67
N GLU A 367 34.06 -1.94 7.82
CA GLU A 367 33.06 -2.73 8.54
C GLU A 367 31.85 -1.92 9.03
N TYR A 368 31.92 -0.58 8.99
CA TYR A 368 30.86 0.36 9.32
C TYR A 368 30.20 0.99 8.08
N GLY A 369 30.65 0.62 6.88
CA GLY A 369 30.16 1.17 5.62
C GLY A 369 30.70 2.57 5.28
N ASN A 370 31.80 3.00 5.92
CA ASN A 370 32.49 4.24 5.55
C ASN A 370 33.35 4.02 4.30
N LEU A 371 33.38 5.02 3.44
CA LEU A 371 34.19 4.98 2.22
C LEU A 371 35.67 5.15 2.56
N LEU A 372 36.49 4.16 2.23
CA LEU A 372 37.94 4.17 2.41
C LEU A 372 38.67 4.72 1.17
N THR A 373 38.25 4.29 0.00
CA THR A 373 38.83 4.74 -1.28
C THR A 373 37.87 4.45 -2.44
N ASN A 374 38.09 5.08 -3.57
CA ASN A 374 37.39 4.81 -4.82
C ASN A 374 38.35 4.74 -6.00
N ALA A 375 37.94 4.05 -7.06
CA ALA A 375 38.67 3.93 -8.33
C ALA A 375 37.70 3.68 -9.49
N THR A 376 38.17 3.89 -10.71
CA THR A 376 37.45 3.47 -11.93
C THR A 376 38.32 2.49 -12.69
N ILE A 377 37.73 1.39 -13.16
CA ILE A 377 38.41 0.37 -13.99
C ILE A 377 37.64 0.16 -15.29
N TYR A 378 38.35 -0.30 -16.32
CA TYR A 378 37.78 -0.49 -17.67
C TYR A 378 37.97 -1.92 -18.19
N PRO A 379 37.40 -2.93 -17.53
CA PRO A 379 37.60 -4.34 -17.98
C PRO A 379 36.85 -4.69 -19.27
N HIS A 380 35.81 -3.89 -19.60
CA HIS A 380 34.91 -4.17 -20.73
C HIS A 380 35.18 -3.31 -21.95
N PRO A 381 34.68 -3.70 -23.16
CA PRO A 381 34.70 -2.85 -24.34
C PRO A 381 34.02 -1.49 -24.09
N PRO A 382 34.48 -0.40 -24.75
CA PRO A 382 35.48 -0.34 -25.80
C PRO A 382 36.93 -0.37 -25.34
N GLN A 383 37.26 -0.01 -24.09
CA GLN A 383 38.66 0.13 -23.61
C GLN A 383 39.35 -1.24 -23.41
N LYS A 384 38.66 -2.20 -22.80
CA LYS A 384 39.11 -3.59 -22.59
C LYS A 384 40.47 -3.72 -21.89
N GLU A 385 40.70 -2.91 -20.84
CA GLU A 385 41.96 -2.88 -20.07
C GLU A 385 41.97 -3.95 -18.95
N MET A 386 41.75 -5.22 -19.32
CA MET A 386 41.53 -6.31 -18.36
C MET A 386 42.71 -6.51 -17.40
N ALA A 387 43.95 -6.50 -17.88
CA ALA A 387 45.12 -6.72 -17.02
C ALA A 387 45.32 -5.62 -15.99
N GLN A 388 45.11 -4.33 -16.37
CA GLN A 388 45.23 -3.21 -15.48
C GLN A 388 44.09 -3.22 -14.43
N ALA A 389 42.87 -3.55 -14.87
CA ALA A 389 41.73 -3.70 -14.01
C ALA A 389 41.93 -4.81 -12.97
N GLN A 390 42.44 -5.97 -13.40
CA GLN A 390 42.77 -7.10 -12.52
C GLN A 390 43.82 -6.71 -11.46
N ALA A 391 44.92 -6.08 -11.89
CA ALA A 391 45.98 -5.62 -10.98
C ALA A 391 45.44 -4.63 -9.95
N LYS A 392 44.58 -3.68 -10.40
CA LYS A 392 43.98 -2.67 -9.51
C LYS A 392 43.06 -3.31 -8.49
N ILE A 393 42.18 -4.23 -8.87
CA ILE A 393 41.27 -4.93 -7.94
C ILE A 393 42.06 -5.75 -6.93
N SER A 394 43.08 -6.54 -7.37
CA SER A 394 43.93 -7.32 -6.47
C SER A 394 44.67 -6.42 -5.46
N GLN A 395 45.18 -5.27 -5.90
CA GLN A 395 45.82 -4.29 -5.03
C GLN A 395 44.86 -3.77 -3.97
N LEU A 396 43.60 -3.38 -4.35
CA LEU A 396 42.60 -2.87 -3.45
C LEU A 396 42.16 -3.94 -2.43
N VAL A 397 41.91 -5.17 -2.88
CA VAL A 397 41.55 -6.29 -2.00
C VAL A 397 42.59 -6.52 -0.91
N GLN A 398 43.88 -6.51 -1.28
CA GLN A 398 44.96 -6.71 -0.32
C GLN A 398 45.15 -5.50 0.61
N ALA A 399 45.22 -4.28 0.05
CA ALA A 399 45.50 -3.06 0.81
C ALA A 399 44.43 -2.78 1.86
N TYR A 400 43.15 -2.99 1.54
CA TYR A 400 42.01 -2.70 2.43
C TYR A 400 41.47 -3.94 3.14
N LYS A 401 42.11 -5.10 2.99
CA LYS A 401 41.72 -6.37 3.63
C LYS A 401 40.24 -6.71 3.37
N ILE A 402 39.83 -6.61 2.12
CA ILE A 402 38.46 -6.86 1.71
C ILE A 402 38.05 -8.30 2.04
N GLU A 403 36.86 -8.50 2.52
CA GLU A 403 36.31 -9.80 2.94
C GLU A 403 35.22 -10.32 1.98
N VAL A 404 34.51 -9.40 1.29
CA VAL A 404 33.44 -9.74 0.34
C VAL A 404 33.41 -8.72 -0.80
N ILE A 405 32.88 -9.15 -1.96
CA ILE A 405 32.73 -8.30 -3.15
C ILE A 405 31.24 -8.17 -3.48
N ALA A 406 30.76 -6.94 -3.70
CA ALA A 406 29.41 -6.61 -4.13
C ALA A 406 29.44 -6.10 -5.58
N ILE A 407 28.58 -6.60 -6.45
CA ILE A 407 28.48 -6.16 -7.84
C ILE A 407 27.03 -5.79 -8.12
N GLY A 408 26.78 -4.57 -8.64
CA GLY A 408 25.45 -4.17 -9.08
C GLY A 408 24.90 -5.05 -10.21
N ASP A 409 23.60 -5.31 -10.22
CA ASP A 409 22.94 -6.18 -11.20
C ASP A 409 22.51 -5.45 -12.48
N GLY A 410 22.92 -4.20 -12.67
CA GLY A 410 22.59 -3.38 -13.83
C GLY A 410 23.39 -3.71 -15.08
N THR A 411 23.54 -2.69 -15.94
CA THR A 411 24.25 -2.82 -17.22
C THR A 411 25.71 -3.28 -17.01
N ALA A 412 26.16 -4.32 -17.73
CA ALA A 412 27.47 -4.97 -17.56
C ALA A 412 27.70 -5.72 -16.22
N GLY A 413 26.66 -5.94 -15.41
CA GLY A 413 26.79 -6.63 -14.13
C GLY A 413 27.35 -8.05 -14.26
N ARG A 414 26.90 -8.83 -15.24
CA ARG A 414 27.34 -10.21 -15.49
C ARG A 414 28.75 -10.30 -16.02
N GLU A 415 29.06 -9.43 -16.97
CA GLU A 415 30.43 -9.34 -17.53
C GLU A 415 31.41 -8.98 -16.41
N THR A 416 30.99 -8.08 -15.49
CA THR A 416 31.77 -7.70 -14.32
C THR A 416 31.89 -8.85 -13.33
N GLU A 417 30.81 -9.60 -13.07
CA GLU A 417 30.84 -10.79 -12.22
C GLU A 417 31.80 -11.86 -12.80
N SER A 418 31.70 -12.16 -14.09
CA SER A 418 32.60 -13.11 -14.79
C SER A 418 34.05 -12.62 -14.74
N PHE A 419 34.29 -11.32 -14.92
CA PHE A 419 35.63 -10.73 -14.81
C PHE A 419 36.17 -10.91 -13.38
N ILE A 420 35.44 -10.57 -12.34
CA ILE A 420 35.89 -10.71 -10.94
C ILE A 420 36.15 -12.17 -10.57
N LYS A 421 35.29 -13.11 -10.99
CA LYS A 421 35.50 -14.55 -10.76
C LYS A 421 36.70 -15.11 -11.50
N SER A 422 37.18 -14.47 -12.56
CA SER A 422 38.43 -14.87 -13.28
C SER A 422 39.71 -14.47 -12.54
N ILE A 423 39.63 -13.56 -11.56
CA ILE A 423 40.78 -13.09 -10.80
C ILE A 423 41.12 -14.09 -9.69
N ARG A 424 42.39 -14.47 -9.61
CA ARG A 424 42.90 -15.27 -8.50
C ARG A 424 43.36 -14.35 -7.36
N PHE A 425 42.63 -14.40 -6.28
CA PHE A 425 42.99 -13.68 -5.05
C PHE A 425 43.88 -14.55 -4.14
N ASP A 426 44.50 -13.92 -3.12
CA ASP A 426 45.31 -14.60 -2.11
C ASP A 426 44.46 -15.41 -1.10
N ARG A 427 43.15 -15.29 -1.16
CA ARG A 427 42.13 -15.97 -0.34
C ARG A 427 40.84 -16.14 -1.11
N ASP A 428 39.99 -17.01 -0.63
CA ASP A 428 38.62 -17.13 -1.13
C ASP A 428 37.79 -15.93 -0.72
N LEU A 429 37.12 -15.28 -1.69
CA LEU A 429 36.25 -14.15 -1.48
C LEU A 429 34.86 -14.45 -2.04
N ASP A 430 33.86 -14.29 -1.19
CA ASP A 430 32.46 -14.38 -1.62
C ASP A 430 32.13 -13.19 -2.54
N VAL A 431 31.52 -13.48 -3.69
CA VAL A 431 31.05 -12.49 -4.66
C VAL A 431 29.53 -12.51 -4.72
N TYR A 432 28.91 -11.37 -4.43
CA TYR A 432 27.47 -11.20 -4.41
C TYR A 432 27.02 -10.24 -5.50
N VAL A 433 25.96 -10.60 -6.21
CA VAL A 433 25.22 -9.68 -7.09
C VAL A 433 24.15 -8.99 -6.28
N VAL A 434 24.13 -7.67 -6.31
CA VAL A 434 23.28 -6.81 -5.49
C VAL A 434 22.35 -5.99 -6.37
N ARG A 435 21.07 -5.98 -6.09
CA ARG A 435 20.10 -5.14 -6.81
C ARG A 435 20.41 -3.66 -6.61
N GLU A 436 20.47 -2.94 -7.73
CA GLU A 436 20.77 -1.50 -7.74
C GLU A 436 19.52 -0.61 -7.87
N ASP A 437 18.31 -1.19 -7.88
CA ASP A 437 17.06 -0.43 -7.97
C ASP A 437 17.03 0.75 -6.98
N GLY A 438 16.78 1.96 -7.49
CA GLY A 438 16.78 3.19 -6.70
C GLY A 438 18.16 3.70 -6.25
N ALA A 439 19.29 3.03 -6.56
CA ALA A 439 20.63 3.53 -6.22
C ALA A 439 20.93 4.87 -6.90
N SER A 440 20.50 5.04 -8.15
CA SER A 440 20.61 6.31 -8.88
C SER A 440 19.81 7.44 -8.21
N ILE A 441 18.64 7.13 -7.64
CA ILE A 441 17.80 8.11 -6.91
C ILE A 441 18.47 8.49 -5.59
N TYR A 442 18.97 7.50 -4.85
CA TYR A 442 19.76 7.78 -3.64
C TYR A 442 20.96 8.66 -3.95
N SER A 443 21.78 8.32 -4.95
CA SER A 443 23.01 9.04 -5.27
C SER A 443 22.80 10.53 -5.61
N ALA A 444 21.65 10.87 -6.20
CA ALA A 444 21.23 12.23 -6.51
C ALA A 444 20.49 12.93 -5.35
N SER A 445 20.13 12.21 -4.28
CA SER A 445 19.35 12.74 -3.17
C SER A 445 20.10 13.75 -2.29
N ALA A 446 19.36 14.56 -1.53
CA ALA A 446 19.94 15.44 -0.51
C ALA A 446 20.66 14.65 0.59
N ILE A 447 20.19 13.42 0.87
CA ILE A 447 20.76 12.50 1.85
C ILE A 447 22.19 12.12 1.42
N ALA A 448 22.34 11.63 0.20
CA ALA A 448 23.63 11.20 -0.32
C ALA A 448 24.62 12.39 -0.44
N ARG A 449 24.12 13.58 -0.79
CA ARG A 449 24.95 14.81 -0.79
C ARG A 449 25.44 15.20 0.62
N LYS A 450 24.61 15.01 1.65
CA LYS A 450 24.99 15.25 3.04
C LYS A 450 25.98 14.22 3.58
N GLU A 451 25.82 12.92 3.17
CA GLU A 451 26.73 11.84 3.58
C GLU A 451 28.09 11.92 2.86
N PHE A 452 28.10 12.30 1.60
CA PHE A 452 29.27 12.32 0.72
C PHE A 452 29.32 13.61 -0.10
N PRO A 453 29.61 14.78 0.54
CA PRO A 453 29.60 16.07 -0.15
C PRO A 453 30.66 16.18 -1.24
N ASP A 454 31.83 15.58 -1.04
CA ASP A 454 32.99 15.68 -1.93
C ASP A 454 33.05 14.66 -3.05
N TYR A 455 32.05 13.77 -3.15
CA TYR A 455 32.04 12.70 -4.13
C TYR A 455 30.88 12.88 -5.13
N ASP A 456 31.10 12.42 -6.37
CA ASP A 456 30.08 12.48 -7.41
C ASP A 456 28.99 11.41 -7.24
N VAL A 457 27.96 11.49 -8.10
CA VAL A 457 26.79 10.60 -8.06
C VAL A 457 27.15 9.12 -8.30
N THR A 458 28.23 8.85 -9.07
CA THR A 458 28.61 7.49 -9.41
C THR A 458 29.28 6.79 -8.23
N VAL A 459 30.13 7.50 -7.49
CA VAL A 459 30.75 7.00 -6.25
C VAL A 459 29.68 6.75 -5.19
N ARG A 460 28.74 7.70 -5.02
CA ARG A 460 27.61 7.53 -4.08
C ARG A 460 26.74 6.30 -4.41
N GLY A 461 26.52 6.04 -5.71
CA GLY A 461 25.81 4.83 -6.19
C GLY A 461 26.55 3.55 -5.79
N SER A 462 27.84 3.49 -6.06
CA SER A 462 28.69 2.33 -5.71
C SER A 462 28.73 2.09 -4.18
N VAL A 463 28.80 3.15 -3.37
CA VAL A 463 28.72 3.04 -1.90
C VAL A 463 27.37 2.42 -1.48
N SER A 464 26.25 2.86 -2.09
CA SER A 464 24.95 2.31 -1.79
C SER A 464 24.85 0.82 -2.13
N ILE A 465 25.43 0.37 -3.24
CA ILE A 465 25.50 -1.06 -3.60
C ILE A 465 26.22 -1.86 -2.51
N GLY A 466 27.38 -1.37 -2.04
CA GLY A 466 28.12 -2.04 -0.98
C GLY A 466 27.38 -2.09 0.35
N ARG A 467 26.77 -0.96 0.77
CA ARG A 467 25.99 -0.88 2.00
C ARG A 467 24.72 -1.73 1.99
N ARG A 468 24.08 -1.90 0.81
CA ARG A 468 22.95 -2.83 0.66
C ARG A 468 23.34 -4.27 0.92
N LEU A 469 24.54 -4.67 0.54
CA LEU A 469 25.04 -6.01 0.87
C LEU A 469 25.27 -6.13 2.39
N MET A 470 25.81 -5.09 3.03
CA MET A 470 26.06 -5.08 4.46
C MET A 470 24.74 -5.15 5.26
N ASP A 471 23.80 -4.26 4.97
CA ASP A 471 22.45 -4.25 5.56
C ASP A 471 21.44 -3.61 4.60
N PRO A 472 20.61 -4.41 3.90
CA PRO A 472 19.60 -3.90 2.97
C PRO A 472 18.61 -2.94 3.64
N LEU A 473 18.14 -3.24 4.84
CA LEU A 473 17.18 -2.40 5.55
C LEU A 473 17.76 -1.03 5.85
N ALA A 474 18.95 -0.97 6.44
CA ALA A 474 19.61 0.28 6.83
C ALA A 474 19.88 1.23 5.65
N GLU A 475 20.10 0.69 4.47
CA GLU A 475 20.35 1.49 3.27
C GLU A 475 19.08 1.84 2.49
N LEU A 476 18.16 0.89 2.30
CA LEU A 476 16.95 1.09 1.49
C LEU A 476 15.96 2.08 2.13
N VAL A 477 15.93 2.22 3.45
CA VAL A 477 15.08 3.21 4.14
C VAL A 477 15.44 4.66 3.82
N LYS A 478 16.61 4.91 3.21
CA LYS A 478 17.04 6.24 2.75
C LYS A 478 16.41 6.65 1.42
N ILE A 479 15.75 5.72 0.73
CA ILE A 479 15.14 5.91 -0.57
C ILE A 479 13.63 5.97 -0.39
N ASP A 480 12.95 6.85 -1.15
CA ASP A 480 11.48 6.82 -1.20
C ASP A 480 11.03 5.42 -1.65
N PRO A 481 10.19 4.72 -0.88
CA PRO A 481 9.77 3.35 -1.19
C PRO A 481 9.14 3.20 -2.58
N LYS A 482 8.52 4.26 -3.10
CA LYS A 482 8.00 4.28 -4.48
C LYS A 482 9.09 4.26 -5.54
N SER A 483 10.32 4.56 -5.18
CA SER A 483 11.47 4.56 -6.08
C SER A 483 12.21 3.23 -6.08
N VAL A 484 11.86 2.32 -5.18
CA VAL A 484 12.32 0.94 -5.17
C VAL A 484 11.41 0.15 -6.09
N GLY A 485 11.95 -0.53 -7.09
CA GLY A 485 11.19 -1.31 -8.08
C GLY A 485 10.50 -2.53 -7.46
N VAL A 486 9.30 -2.35 -6.93
CA VAL A 486 8.56 -3.42 -6.23
C VAL A 486 7.44 -4.06 -7.07
N GLY A 487 7.17 -3.54 -8.29
CA GLY A 487 6.17 -4.12 -9.17
C GLY A 487 5.97 -3.41 -10.50
N GLN A 488 5.46 -4.16 -11.49
CA GLN A 488 5.34 -3.72 -12.88
C GLN A 488 4.37 -2.55 -13.09
N TYR A 489 3.29 -2.48 -12.32
CA TYR A 489 2.23 -1.47 -12.44
C TYR A 489 2.22 -0.46 -11.29
N GLN A 490 3.36 -0.26 -10.64
CA GLN A 490 3.51 0.61 -9.47
C GLN A 490 3.04 2.06 -9.72
N HIS A 491 3.23 2.58 -10.94
CA HIS A 491 2.81 3.93 -11.32
C HIS A 491 1.34 4.05 -11.72
N GLU A 492 0.64 2.91 -11.85
CA GLU A 492 -0.75 2.85 -12.30
C GLU A 492 -1.77 2.83 -11.15
N VAL A 493 -1.32 2.44 -9.96
CA VAL A 493 -2.16 2.37 -8.77
C VAL A 493 -2.34 3.74 -8.08
N ASN A 494 -3.28 3.82 -7.15
CA ASN A 494 -3.45 5.01 -6.32
C ASN A 494 -2.17 5.34 -5.54
N GLN A 495 -1.54 6.48 -5.87
CA GLN A 495 -0.23 6.87 -5.36
C GLN A 495 -0.23 7.25 -3.87
N THR A 496 -1.34 7.74 -3.34
CA THR A 496 -1.49 8.05 -1.91
C THR A 496 -1.57 6.76 -1.10
N MET A 497 -2.44 5.86 -1.51
CA MET A 497 -2.60 4.55 -0.87
C MET A 497 -1.30 3.72 -0.96
N LEU A 498 -0.62 3.75 -2.12
CA LEU A 498 0.67 3.08 -2.29
C LEU A 498 1.68 3.62 -1.28
N LYS A 499 1.83 4.94 -1.17
CA LYS A 499 2.78 5.56 -0.23
C LYS A 499 2.48 5.17 1.21
N GLU A 500 1.23 5.35 1.67
CA GLU A 500 0.82 5.02 3.03
C GLU A 500 1.13 3.54 3.35
N THR A 501 0.79 2.61 2.44
CA THR A 501 1.04 1.18 2.63
C THR A 501 2.53 0.84 2.65
N LEU A 502 3.35 1.43 1.76
CA LEU A 502 4.79 1.17 1.72
C LEU A 502 5.51 1.77 2.93
N ASP A 503 5.08 2.93 3.42
CA ASP A 503 5.60 3.54 4.67
C ASP A 503 5.28 2.64 5.88
N ASP A 504 4.06 2.09 5.98
CA ASP A 504 3.68 1.12 7.02
C ASP A 504 4.57 -0.14 6.97
N VAL A 505 4.92 -0.64 5.77
CA VAL A 505 5.84 -1.78 5.61
C VAL A 505 7.24 -1.47 6.14
N ILE A 506 7.78 -0.28 5.84
CA ILE A 506 9.10 0.12 6.35
C ILE A 506 9.07 0.20 7.88
N ILE A 507 8.08 0.87 8.45
CA ILE A 507 7.90 0.98 9.90
C ILE A 507 7.82 -0.42 10.53
N SER A 508 7.02 -1.32 9.97
CA SER A 508 6.91 -2.69 10.44
C SER A 508 8.25 -3.44 10.38
N CYS A 509 8.98 -3.37 9.26
CA CYS A 509 10.27 -4.05 9.10
C CYS A 509 11.32 -3.54 10.10
N VAL A 510 11.45 -2.21 10.25
CA VAL A 510 12.42 -1.58 11.15
C VAL A 510 12.15 -2.00 12.61
N ASN A 511 10.89 -1.97 13.02
CA ASN A 511 10.52 -2.35 14.40
C ASN A 511 10.56 -3.86 14.63
N THR A 512 10.40 -4.68 13.60
CA THR A 512 10.57 -6.14 13.69
C THR A 512 12.04 -6.54 13.90
N VAL A 513 12.95 -5.95 13.13
CA VAL A 513 14.40 -6.23 13.26
C VAL A 513 14.97 -5.62 14.53
N GLY A 514 14.50 -4.43 14.89
CA GLY A 514 15.07 -3.61 15.96
C GLY A 514 16.32 -2.85 15.51
N VAL A 515 16.63 -1.76 16.18
CA VAL A 515 17.62 -0.79 15.74
C VAL A 515 18.69 -0.54 16.79
N ASP A 516 19.96 -0.71 16.42
CA ASP A 516 21.09 -0.40 17.30
C ASP A 516 21.28 1.11 17.43
N LEU A 517 21.22 1.61 18.68
CA LEU A 517 21.31 3.05 18.99
C LEU A 517 22.65 3.67 18.62
N ASN A 518 23.73 2.90 18.63
CA ASN A 518 25.06 3.42 18.43
C ASN A 518 25.52 3.41 16.96
N THR A 519 24.91 2.57 16.12
CA THR A 519 25.31 2.45 14.71
C THR A 519 24.28 3.00 13.73
N ALA A 520 23.01 3.08 14.12
CA ALA A 520 21.94 3.50 13.24
C ALA A 520 22.06 4.94 12.75
N SER A 521 21.70 5.18 11.49
CA SER A 521 21.52 6.52 10.92
C SER A 521 20.27 7.20 11.48
N SER A 522 20.22 8.54 11.40
CA SER A 522 19.00 9.28 11.77
C SER A 522 17.79 8.88 10.92
N TYR A 523 18.02 8.45 9.68
CA TYR A 523 16.95 7.98 8.78
C TYR A 523 16.35 6.66 9.28
N LEU A 524 17.19 5.69 9.65
CA LEU A 524 16.72 4.42 10.19
C LEU A 524 15.99 4.64 11.53
N LEU A 525 16.53 5.46 12.41
CA LEU A 525 15.93 5.82 13.69
C LEU A 525 14.56 6.49 13.53
N SER A 526 14.34 7.29 12.47
CA SER A 526 13.08 8.00 12.26
C SER A 526 11.87 7.07 12.00
N TYR A 527 12.11 5.81 11.60
CA TYR A 527 11.07 4.79 11.43
C TYR A 527 10.85 3.93 12.68
N VAL A 528 11.62 4.15 13.73
CA VAL A 528 11.35 3.49 15.03
C VAL A 528 10.09 4.08 15.65
N SER A 529 9.22 3.22 16.16
CA SER A 529 7.99 3.59 16.86
C SER A 529 8.23 4.72 17.87
N GLY A 530 7.43 5.75 17.85
CA GLY A 530 7.55 6.91 18.76
C GLY A 530 8.69 7.89 18.46
N LEU A 531 9.59 7.59 17.50
CA LEU A 531 10.65 8.49 17.06
C LEU A 531 10.27 9.08 15.69
N GLY A 532 10.29 10.38 15.59
CA GLY A 532 10.18 11.06 14.28
C GLY A 532 11.56 11.61 13.85
N PRO A 533 11.64 12.25 12.68
CA PRO A 533 12.91 12.76 12.16
C PRO A 533 13.67 13.65 13.15
N THR A 534 12.97 14.53 13.85
CA THR A 534 13.59 15.45 14.82
C THR A 534 14.22 14.72 16.02
N LEU A 535 13.53 13.72 16.58
CA LEU A 535 14.06 12.92 17.69
C LEU A 535 15.23 12.03 17.24
N ALA A 536 15.14 11.46 16.05
CA ALA A 536 16.21 10.69 15.44
C ALA A 536 17.49 11.53 15.24
N GLU A 537 17.38 12.78 14.77
CA GLU A 537 18.51 13.70 14.65
C GLU A 537 19.08 14.08 16.03
N ASN A 538 18.22 14.31 17.04
CA ASN A 538 18.66 14.61 18.40
C ASN A 538 19.43 13.43 19.03
N ILE A 539 19.01 12.18 18.79
CA ILE A 539 19.73 10.99 19.25
C ILE A 539 21.12 10.92 18.62
N VAL A 540 21.22 11.14 17.30
CA VAL A 540 22.51 11.15 16.60
C VAL A 540 23.39 12.31 17.08
N GLY A 541 22.81 13.49 17.34
CA GLY A 541 23.50 14.64 17.93
C GLY A 541 24.04 14.32 19.32
N TYR A 542 23.21 13.77 20.19
CA TYR A 542 23.60 13.35 21.54
C TYR A 542 24.79 12.37 21.51
N ARG A 543 24.73 11.37 20.63
CA ARG A 543 25.80 10.39 20.42
C ARG A 543 27.12 11.01 19.96
N LYS A 544 27.05 12.07 19.12
CA LYS A 544 28.24 12.81 18.66
C LYS A 544 28.90 13.64 19.79
N GLU A 545 28.08 14.19 20.67
CA GLU A 545 28.52 15.06 21.75
C GLU A 545 29.03 14.30 22.98
N HIS A 546 28.37 13.18 23.34
CA HIS A 546 28.58 12.46 24.59
C HIS A 546 29.24 11.09 24.40
N GLY A 547 29.45 10.64 23.15
CA GLY A 547 29.94 9.29 22.85
C GLY A 547 28.84 8.26 22.74
N ALA A 548 29.21 6.98 22.89
CA ALA A 548 28.28 5.88 22.77
C ALA A 548 27.24 5.90 23.91
N ILE A 549 26.00 5.56 23.57
CA ILE A 549 24.90 5.39 24.53
C ILE A 549 25.04 4.01 25.17
N HIS A 550 25.07 3.96 26.51
CA HIS A 550 25.36 2.76 27.28
C HIS A 550 24.12 2.06 27.84
N SER A 551 22.96 2.71 27.84
CA SER A 551 21.69 2.09 28.28
C SER A 551 20.49 2.74 27.58
N ARG A 552 19.35 2.01 27.54
CA ARG A 552 18.09 2.58 27.06
C ARG A 552 17.61 3.76 27.91
N GLU A 553 17.83 3.73 29.21
CA GLU A 553 17.47 4.82 30.13
C GLU A 553 18.18 6.13 29.79
N GLU A 554 19.37 6.08 29.22
CA GLU A 554 20.13 7.23 28.81
C GLU A 554 19.43 8.06 27.72
N LEU A 555 18.54 7.46 26.93
CA LEU A 555 17.69 8.17 25.96
C LEU A 555 16.85 9.29 26.60
N LYS A 556 16.47 9.17 27.86
CA LYS A 556 15.72 10.21 28.57
C LYS A 556 16.49 11.52 28.72
N LYS A 557 17.81 11.49 28.52
CA LYS A 557 18.67 12.69 28.51
C LYS A 557 18.68 13.39 27.16
N VAL A 558 18.17 12.75 26.09
CA VAL A 558 18.14 13.30 24.74
C VAL A 558 17.11 14.43 24.67
N LYS A 559 17.52 15.56 24.12
CA LYS A 559 16.65 16.74 23.97
C LYS A 559 15.32 16.43 23.29
N ARG A 560 14.21 16.85 23.88
CA ARG A 560 12.83 16.66 23.42
C ARG A 560 12.33 15.21 23.41
N LEU A 561 13.07 14.24 23.88
CA LEU A 561 12.63 12.87 24.02
C LEU A 561 11.90 12.72 25.36
N GLY A 562 10.56 12.87 25.35
CA GLY A 562 9.73 12.74 26.54
C GLY A 562 9.37 11.28 26.88
N GLU A 563 8.76 11.06 28.05
CA GLU A 563 8.39 9.72 28.54
C GLU A 563 7.57 8.92 27.54
N LYS A 564 6.60 9.55 26.85
CA LYS A 564 5.75 8.87 25.86
C LYS A 564 6.53 8.38 24.64
N ALA A 565 7.50 9.18 24.14
CA ALA A 565 8.35 8.78 23.04
C ALA A 565 9.30 7.66 23.47
N TYR A 566 9.84 7.75 24.71
CA TYR A 566 10.64 6.70 25.30
C TYR A 566 9.89 5.38 25.42
N GLU A 567 8.69 5.42 26.01
CA GLU A 567 7.82 4.24 26.13
C GLU A 567 7.59 3.56 24.79
N GLN A 568 7.25 4.30 23.75
CA GLN A 568 6.98 3.72 22.43
C GLN A 568 8.22 3.19 21.71
N ALA A 569 9.40 3.79 21.95
CA ALA A 569 10.62 3.46 21.22
C ALA A 569 11.50 2.42 21.88
N ALA A 570 11.55 2.41 23.21
CA ALA A 570 12.57 1.69 23.96
C ALA A 570 12.64 0.18 23.65
N GLY A 571 11.49 -0.48 23.47
CA GLY A 571 11.45 -1.90 23.16
C GLY A 571 11.99 -2.26 21.76
N PHE A 572 12.06 -1.31 20.84
CA PHE A 572 12.57 -1.50 19.48
C PHE A 572 14.03 -1.11 19.30
N LEU A 573 14.62 -0.47 20.30
CA LEU A 573 16.01 -0.02 20.26
C LEU A 573 16.92 -1.04 20.97
N ARG A 574 18.16 -1.15 20.52
CA ARG A 574 19.16 -2.08 21.05
C ARG A 574 20.40 -1.32 21.48
N VAL A 575 20.96 -1.75 22.61
CA VAL A 575 22.27 -1.29 23.12
C VAL A 575 23.12 -2.53 23.39
N ARG A 576 24.01 -2.87 22.44
CA ARG A 576 24.77 -4.14 22.47
C ARG A 576 25.68 -4.29 23.68
N ASN A 577 26.30 -3.20 24.12
CA ASN A 577 27.29 -3.19 25.20
C ASN A 577 26.73 -2.58 26.49
N SER A 578 25.42 -2.74 26.76
CA SER A 578 24.80 -2.28 28.01
C SER A 578 25.18 -3.18 29.19
N GLU A 579 25.26 -2.58 30.38
CA GLU A 579 25.39 -3.34 31.64
C GLU A 579 24.18 -4.23 31.87
N ASN A 580 22.98 -3.76 31.48
CA ASN A 580 21.77 -4.55 31.52
C ASN A 580 21.60 -5.34 30.19
N PRO A 581 21.73 -6.67 30.22
CA PRO A 581 21.67 -7.48 29.01
C PRO A 581 20.29 -7.42 28.32
N LEU A 582 19.22 -7.02 29.01
CA LEU A 582 17.89 -6.84 28.42
C LEU A 582 17.84 -5.66 27.45
N ASP A 583 18.76 -4.69 27.54
CA ASP A 583 18.84 -3.58 26.60
C ASP A 583 19.22 -4.02 25.17
N ASN A 584 19.79 -5.21 25.02
CA ASN A 584 20.06 -5.84 23.72
C ASN A 584 18.99 -6.88 23.33
N SER A 585 17.77 -6.74 23.80
CA SER A 585 16.65 -7.66 23.51
C SER A 585 15.42 -6.88 23.01
N ALA A 586 14.38 -7.58 22.56
CA ALA A 586 13.10 -6.95 22.24
C ALA A 586 12.16 -6.83 23.46
N VAL A 587 12.63 -7.15 24.64
CA VAL A 587 11.86 -6.97 25.88
C VAL A 587 11.66 -5.48 26.16
N HIS A 588 10.43 -5.08 26.47
CA HIS A 588 10.12 -3.70 26.84
C HIS A 588 10.63 -3.39 28.25
N PRO A 589 11.17 -2.17 28.54
CA PRO A 589 11.68 -1.81 29.87
C PRO A 589 10.68 -1.96 31.01
N GLU A 590 9.39 -1.80 30.74
CA GLU A 590 8.31 -2.06 31.74
C GLU A 590 8.37 -3.46 32.32
N SER A 591 8.81 -4.45 31.54
CA SER A 591 8.92 -5.85 31.93
C SER A 591 10.22 -6.20 32.65
N TYR A 592 11.20 -5.29 32.79
CA TYR A 592 12.49 -5.59 33.39
C TYR A 592 12.40 -6.08 34.84
N LYS A 593 11.60 -5.36 35.66
CA LYS A 593 11.37 -5.75 37.07
C LYS A 593 10.77 -7.16 37.19
N LEU A 594 9.89 -7.48 36.28
CA LEU A 594 9.23 -8.77 36.19
C LEU A 594 10.24 -9.87 35.89
N ILE A 595 11.07 -9.71 34.87
CA ILE A 595 12.09 -10.68 34.47
C ILE A 595 13.12 -10.85 35.58
N GLN A 596 13.49 -9.77 36.27
CA GLN A 596 14.35 -9.86 37.47
C GLN A 596 13.68 -10.66 38.57
N SER A 597 12.38 -10.55 38.77
CA SER A 597 11.65 -11.39 39.75
C SER A 597 11.61 -12.85 39.32
N MET A 598 11.49 -13.14 38.03
CA MET A 598 11.57 -14.48 37.46
C MET A 598 12.94 -15.12 37.74
N ALA A 599 14.02 -14.42 37.45
CA ALA A 599 15.38 -14.87 37.71
C ALA A 599 15.62 -15.17 39.23
N LYS A 600 15.15 -14.25 40.10
CA LYS A 600 15.23 -14.45 41.58
C LYS A 600 14.45 -15.66 42.03
N LYS A 601 13.25 -15.92 41.52
CA LYS A 601 12.42 -17.08 41.87
C LYS A 601 13.08 -18.38 41.44
N MET A 602 13.76 -18.37 40.31
CA MET A 602 14.54 -19.50 39.81
C MET A 602 15.91 -19.64 40.46
N LYS A 603 16.35 -18.67 41.29
CA LYS A 603 17.66 -18.61 41.94
C LYS A 603 18.82 -18.64 40.92
N VAL A 604 18.68 -18.00 39.78
CA VAL A 604 19.70 -17.88 38.73
C VAL A 604 20.01 -16.41 38.44
N ASP A 605 21.23 -16.14 37.94
CA ASP A 605 21.56 -14.82 37.46
C ASP A 605 20.82 -14.53 36.14
N LEU A 606 20.46 -13.26 35.94
CA LEU A 606 19.77 -12.83 34.72
C LEU A 606 20.57 -13.19 33.45
N LYS A 607 21.90 -13.07 33.49
CA LYS A 607 22.77 -13.38 32.33
C LYS A 607 22.79 -14.89 32.04
N GLU A 608 22.65 -15.72 33.06
CA GLU A 608 22.58 -17.20 32.90
C GLU A 608 21.22 -17.65 32.38
N MET A 609 20.15 -16.92 32.70
CA MET A 609 18.80 -17.21 32.22
C MET A 609 18.63 -16.89 30.74
N ILE A 610 19.28 -15.81 30.27
CA ILE A 610 19.18 -15.35 28.87
C ILE A 610 19.89 -16.34 27.93
N GLY A 611 19.19 -16.85 26.93
CA GLY A 611 19.71 -17.82 25.96
C GLY A 611 19.72 -19.28 26.46
N ASN A 612 19.34 -19.54 27.70
CA ASN A 612 19.28 -20.88 28.24
C ASN A 612 17.92 -21.54 28.05
N GLU A 613 17.76 -22.24 26.92
CA GLU A 613 16.48 -22.88 26.56
C GLU A 613 16.01 -23.91 27.60
N SER A 614 16.92 -24.58 28.31
CA SER A 614 16.57 -25.57 29.32
C SER A 614 15.89 -24.93 30.52
N LEU A 615 16.50 -23.88 31.07
CA LEU A 615 15.93 -23.12 32.19
C LEU A 615 14.61 -22.44 31.80
N LEU A 616 14.53 -21.88 30.58
CA LEU A 616 13.33 -21.18 30.11
C LEU A 616 12.14 -22.11 29.84
N LYS A 617 12.36 -23.42 29.61
CA LYS A 617 11.31 -24.45 29.53
C LYS A 617 10.68 -24.80 30.87
N GLU A 618 11.41 -24.62 31.95
CA GLU A 618 10.92 -24.89 33.30
C GLU A 618 10.00 -23.79 33.83
N ILE A 619 10.04 -22.58 33.24
CA ILE A 619 9.21 -21.45 33.64
C ILE A 619 7.78 -21.68 33.17
N LYS A 620 6.85 -21.79 34.11
CA LYS A 620 5.43 -21.96 33.82
C LYS A 620 4.67 -20.65 34.04
N LYS A 621 3.71 -20.37 33.19
CA LYS A 621 2.79 -19.20 33.33
C LYS A 621 2.07 -19.22 34.70
N THR A 622 1.75 -20.40 35.21
CA THR A 622 1.12 -20.62 36.54
C THR A 622 1.91 -20.04 37.71
N ASP A 623 3.24 -19.91 37.56
CA ASP A 623 4.12 -19.37 38.60
C ASP A 623 4.10 -17.84 38.68
N PHE A 624 3.49 -17.18 37.64
CA PHE A 624 3.40 -15.74 37.48
C PHE A 624 1.97 -15.32 37.06
N PRO A 625 0.99 -15.52 37.96
CA PRO A 625 -0.42 -15.26 37.66
C PRO A 625 -0.69 -13.78 37.34
N GLU A 626 0.14 -12.86 37.83
CA GLU A 626 0.05 -11.42 37.66
C GLU A 626 0.35 -10.96 36.23
N ILE A 627 0.99 -11.79 35.38
CA ILE A 627 1.32 -11.47 34.01
C ILE A 627 0.21 -11.99 33.09
N ASP A 628 -0.19 -11.26 32.06
CA ASP A 628 -1.04 -11.82 31.01
C ASP A 628 -0.30 -12.86 30.16
N THR A 629 -1.05 -13.70 29.46
CA THR A 629 -0.47 -14.83 28.69
C THR A 629 0.37 -14.35 27.51
N PHE A 630 -0.07 -13.31 26.81
CA PHE A 630 0.65 -12.78 25.64
C PHE A 630 2.02 -12.22 26.04
N THR A 631 2.04 -11.37 27.06
CA THR A 631 3.29 -10.79 27.59
C THR A 631 4.24 -11.87 28.10
N PHE A 632 3.73 -12.90 28.80
CA PHE A 632 4.55 -14.02 29.28
C PHE A 632 5.19 -14.79 28.13
N GLU A 633 4.41 -15.17 27.11
CA GLU A 633 4.90 -15.91 25.96
C GLU A 633 5.94 -15.12 25.15
N ASP A 634 5.68 -13.83 24.93
CA ASP A 634 6.61 -12.93 24.23
C ASP A 634 7.93 -12.76 24.98
N ILE A 635 7.89 -12.61 26.33
CA ILE A 635 9.09 -12.54 27.17
C ILE A 635 9.89 -13.84 27.07
N VAL A 636 9.26 -15.00 27.28
CA VAL A 636 9.96 -16.31 27.25
C VAL A 636 10.55 -16.56 25.86
N LYS A 637 9.83 -16.22 24.79
CA LYS A 637 10.31 -16.34 23.41
C LYS A 637 11.54 -15.47 23.16
N GLU A 638 11.51 -14.22 23.62
CA GLU A 638 12.62 -13.29 23.45
C GLU A 638 13.84 -13.68 24.28
N LEU A 639 13.65 -14.14 25.51
CA LEU A 639 14.75 -14.58 26.37
C LEU A 639 15.47 -15.83 25.85
N LYS A 640 14.80 -16.69 25.07
CA LYS A 640 15.43 -17.84 24.40
C LYS A 640 16.50 -17.42 23.40
N LYS A 641 16.24 -16.36 22.65
CA LYS A 641 17.11 -15.85 21.59
C LYS A 641 17.09 -14.32 21.58
N PRO A 642 17.72 -13.67 22.57
CA PRO A 642 17.62 -12.23 22.75
C PRO A 642 18.28 -11.48 21.58
N GLY A 643 17.58 -10.47 21.10
CA GLY A 643 18.09 -9.62 20.02
C GLY A 643 18.42 -10.35 18.72
N LEU A 644 17.88 -11.55 18.51
CA LEU A 644 18.08 -12.29 17.27
C LEU A 644 17.51 -11.50 16.09
N ASP A 645 18.37 -11.19 15.14
CA ASP A 645 17.91 -10.68 13.85
C ASP A 645 17.07 -11.77 13.16
N PRO A 646 15.80 -11.52 12.83
CA PRO A 646 14.92 -12.51 12.21
C PRO A 646 15.34 -12.87 10.77
N ARG A 647 16.25 -12.08 10.18
CA ARG A 647 16.74 -12.29 8.81
C ARG A 647 17.71 -13.48 8.76
N LYS A 648 17.62 -14.27 7.69
CA LYS A 648 18.55 -15.38 7.43
C LYS A 648 19.94 -14.82 7.09
N LYS A 649 20.98 -15.65 7.15
CA LYS A 649 22.31 -15.30 6.64
C LYS A 649 22.32 -15.32 5.10
N ALA A 650 23.04 -14.40 4.49
CA ALA A 650 23.25 -14.37 3.04
C ALA A 650 23.97 -15.64 2.56
N LYS A 651 23.55 -16.17 1.40
CA LYS A 651 24.17 -17.31 0.72
C LYS A 651 24.59 -16.89 -0.67
N VAL A 652 25.75 -17.33 -1.12
CA VAL A 652 26.21 -17.18 -2.51
C VAL A 652 25.47 -18.19 -3.38
N LEU A 653 25.01 -17.77 -4.56
CA LEU A 653 24.47 -18.65 -5.58
C LEU A 653 25.42 -18.70 -6.78
N GLU A 654 25.67 -19.90 -7.27
CA GLU A 654 26.40 -20.12 -8.51
C GLU A 654 25.43 -20.56 -9.60
N PHE A 655 25.30 -19.74 -10.65
CA PHE A 655 24.57 -20.11 -11.85
C PHE A 655 25.40 -21.06 -12.74
N ASP A 656 24.72 -21.85 -13.57
CA ASP A 656 25.36 -22.70 -14.55
C ASP A 656 26.12 -21.86 -15.59
N ALA A 657 27.43 -21.95 -15.58
CA ALA A 657 28.34 -21.18 -16.47
C ALA A 657 28.18 -21.53 -17.95
N SER A 658 27.57 -22.66 -18.29
CA SER A 658 27.32 -23.10 -19.67
C SER A 658 26.20 -22.36 -20.37
N ILE A 659 25.30 -21.69 -19.58
CA ILE A 659 24.12 -21.03 -20.08
C ILE A 659 24.33 -19.51 -20.04
N ARG A 660 24.38 -18.88 -21.22
CA ARG A 660 24.70 -17.46 -21.39
C ARG A 660 23.58 -16.65 -22.05
N SER A 661 22.73 -17.31 -22.83
CA SER A 661 21.70 -16.68 -23.63
C SER A 661 20.43 -17.54 -23.70
N ILE A 662 19.35 -17.00 -24.22
CA ILE A 662 18.09 -17.73 -24.41
C ILE A 662 18.20 -18.86 -25.40
N GLU A 663 19.18 -18.77 -26.37
CA GLU A 663 19.46 -19.77 -27.39
C GLU A 663 20.09 -21.03 -26.79
N ASP A 664 20.74 -20.94 -25.64
CA ASP A 664 21.37 -22.08 -24.95
C ASP A 664 20.32 -22.91 -24.19
N LEU A 665 19.10 -22.41 -24.03
CA LEU A 665 18.08 -23.07 -23.26
C LEU A 665 17.34 -24.15 -24.07
N ARG A 666 17.04 -25.26 -23.41
CA ARG A 666 16.25 -26.37 -23.98
C ARG A 666 15.16 -26.78 -23.01
N VAL A 667 13.98 -27.12 -23.56
CA VAL A 667 12.86 -27.63 -22.76
C VAL A 667 13.33 -28.91 -22.03
N GLY A 668 12.95 -28.99 -20.74
CA GLY A 668 13.34 -30.09 -19.86
C GLY A 668 14.59 -29.85 -19.04
N MET A 669 15.42 -28.84 -19.36
CA MET A 669 16.58 -28.49 -18.52
C MET A 669 16.16 -28.10 -17.10
N ILE A 670 16.97 -28.54 -16.13
CA ILE A 670 16.83 -28.17 -14.73
C ILE A 670 17.94 -27.20 -14.38
N LEU A 671 17.58 -26.05 -13.86
CA LEU A 671 18.50 -24.97 -13.52
C LEU A 671 18.19 -24.44 -12.11
N ILE A 672 19.24 -23.90 -11.48
CA ILE A 672 19.05 -23.13 -10.26
C ILE A 672 18.75 -21.67 -10.65
N GLY A 673 17.76 -21.08 -10.01
CA GLY A 673 17.41 -19.68 -10.23
C GLY A 673 17.21 -18.90 -8.93
N ILE A 674 17.23 -17.58 -9.06
CA ILE A 674 16.87 -16.64 -7.99
C ILE A 674 15.56 -15.95 -8.35
N VAL A 675 14.63 -15.94 -7.43
CA VAL A 675 13.36 -15.22 -7.59
C VAL A 675 13.63 -13.71 -7.57
N THR A 676 13.30 -13.04 -8.67
CA THR A 676 13.53 -11.60 -8.86
C THR A 676 12.28 -10.76 -8.63
N ASN A 677 11.09 -11.37 -8.80
CA ASN A 677 9.81 -10.69 -8.56
C ASN A 677 8.71 -11.71 -8.31
N VAL A 678 7.81 -11.41 -7.37
CA VAL A 678 6.60 -12.22 -7.12
C VAL A 678 5.38 -11.39 -7.50
N THR A 679 4.49 -11.98 -8.27
CA THR A 679 3.25 -11.35 -8.77
C THR A 679 2.04 -12.22 -8.44
N ALA A 680 0.83 -11.69 -8.58
CA ALA A 680 -0.41 -12.45 -8.34
C ALA A 680 -0.59 -13.66 -9.29
N PHE A 681 0.10 -13.70 -10.44
CA PHE A 681 0.00 -14.77 -11.43
C PHE A 681 1.19 -15.71 -11.43
N GLY A 682 2.25 -15.44 -10.64
CA GLY A 682 3.42 -16.29 -10.56
C GLY A 682 4.66 -15.54 -10.12
N ALA A 683 5.85 -16.16 -10.32
CA ALA A 683 7.13 -15.60 -9.92
C ALA A 683 8.09 -15.51 -11.12
N PHE A 684 8.78 -14.39 -11.22
CA PHE A 684 9.89 -14.24 -12.17
C PHE A 684 11.18 -14.72 -11.53
N VAL A 685 11.95 -15.49 -12.28
CA VAL A 685 13.18 -16.12 -11.82
C VAL A 685 14.31 -15.80 -12.76
N ASN A 686 15.40 -15.28 -12.23
CA ASN A 686 16.67 -15.16 -12.94
C ASN A 686 17.37 -16.52 -12.91
N ILE A 687 17.59 -17.09 -14.08
CA ILE A 687 18.23 -18.39 -14.29
C ILE A 687 19.67 -18.27 -14.83
N GLY A 688 20.29 -17.11 -14.65
CA GLY A 688 21.65 -16.85 -15.10
C GLY A 688 21.77 -16.22 -16.51
N ILE A 689 20.64 -15.89 -17.19
CA ILE A 689 20.61 -15.18 -18.47
C ILE A 689 19.92 -13.81 -18.36
N LYS A 690 19.96 -13.00 -19.42
CA LYS A 690 19.40 -11.64 -19.42
C LYS A 690 17.90 -11.61 -19.18
N GLU A 691 17.19 -12.55 -19.76
CA GLU A 691 15.74 -12.70 -19.67
C GLU A 691 15.36 -13.51 -18.43
N ASN A 692 14.41 -13.00 -17.65
CA ASN A 692 13.86 -13.75 -16.52
C ASN A 692 12.82 -14.75 -17.02
N GLY A 693 12.85 -15.97 -16.49
CA GLY A 693 11.80 -16.96 -16.72
C GLY A 693 10.61 -16.72 -15.80
N LEU A 694 9.42 -17.15 -16.20
CA LEU A 694 8.19 -17.06 -15.43
C LEU A 694 7.76 -18.44 -14.94
N ILE A 695 7.65 -18.61 -13.63
CA ILE A 695 6.90 -19.71 -13.02
C ILE A 695 5.46 -19.23 -12.85
N HIS A 696 4.56 -19.67 -13.71
CA HIS A 696 3.14 -19.38 -13.53
C HIS A 696 2.62 -20.04 -12.23
N LYS A 697 1.62 -19.48 -11.58
CA LYS A 697 1.09 -20.00 -10.30
C LYS A 697 0.65 -21.46 -10.33
N SER A 698 0.20 -21.97 -11.50
CA SER A 698 -0.10 -23.40 -11.71
C SER A 698 1.14 -24.33 -11.69
N ASN A 699 2.34 -23.77 -11.80
CA ASN A 699 3.62 -24.46 -11.86
C ASN A 699 4.49 -24.22 -10.62
N LEU A 700 3.93 -23.57 -9.58
CA LEU A 700 4.63 -23.29 -8.32
C LEU A 700 4.55 -24.45 -7.33
N SER A 701 3.44 -25.18 -7.35
CA SER A 701 3.15 -26.31 -6.46
C SER A 701 2.22 -27.29 -7.18
N ASP A 702 2.21 -28.53 -6.73
CA ASP A 702 1.25 -29.53 -7.18
C ASP A 702 -0.16 -29.32 -6.58
N THR A 703 -0.29 -28.44 -5.57
CA THR A 703 -1.57 -28.01 -4.98
C THR A 703 -2.03 -26.68 -5.58
N PHE A 704 -3.32 -26.36 -5.46
CA PHE A 704 -3.86 -25.08 -5.94
C PHE A 704 -3.23 -23.91 -5.20
N VAL A 705 -2.62 -22.98 -5.96
CA VAL A 705 -1.96 -21.78 -5.44
C VAL A 705 -2.88 -20.57 -5.69
N GLU A 706 -3.44 -20.03 -4.62
CA GLU A 706 -4.21 -18.80 -4.68
C GLU A 706 -3.28 -17.57 -4.70
N ASP A 707 -2.36 -17.51 -3.74
CA ASP A 707 -1.39 -16.44 -3.57
C ASP A 707 0.03 -16.99 -3.69
N PRO A 708 0.76 -16.67 -4.79
CA PRO A 708 2.14 -17.13 -5.00
C PRO A 708 3.11 -16.76 -3.88
N SER A 709 2.89 -15.63 -3.18
CA SER A 709 3.78 -15.15 -2.12
C SER A 709 3.83 -16.06 -0.88
N GLN A 710 2.86 -16.97 -0.73
CA GLN A 710 2.86 -17.98 0.34
C GLN A 710 3.77 -19.17 0.03
N PHE A 711 4.08 -19.39 -1.25
CA PHE A 711 4.83 -20.55 -1.72
C PHE A 711 6.27 -20.21 -2.12
N ILE A 712 6.53 -18.97 -2.51
CA ILE A 712 7.82 -18.52 -3.02
C ILE A 712 8.12 -17.10 -2.56
N ALA A 713 9.37 -16.85 -2.18
CA ALA A 713 9.81 -15.55 -1.69
C ALA A 713 10.82 -14.90 -2.64
N LEU A 714 10.89 -13.57 -2.60
CA LEU A 714 11.90 -12.81 -3.32
C LEU A 714 13.30 -13.22 -2.83
N HIS A 715 14.26 -13.32 -3.75
CA HIS A 715 15.62 -13.83 -3.51
C HIS A 715 15.69 -15.28 -3.00
N GLU A 716 14.60 -16.02 -3.05
CA GLU A 716 14.65 -17.47 -2.82
C GLU A 716 15.41 -18.16 -3.96
N HIS A 717 16.30 -19.08 -3.58
CA HIS A 717 16.97 -19.96 -4.52
C HIS A 717 16.02 -21.13 -4.82
N VAL A 718 15.71 -21.36 -6.07
CA VAL A 718 14.76 -22.37 -6.52
C VAL A 718 15.31 -23.21 -7.65
N ASP A 719 15.05 -24.50 -7.57
CA ASP A 719 15.28 -25.39 -8.71
C ASP A 719 14.10 -25.28 -9.67
N VAL A 720 14.39 -25.01 -10.94
CA VAL A 720 13.36 -24.81 -11.95
C VAL A 720 13.62 -25.68 -13.18
N GLN A 721 12.53 -26.20 -13.74
CA GLN A 721 12.57 -26.90 -15.03
C GLN A 721 12.02 -25.98 -16.12
N ILE A 722 12.70 -25.95 -17.26
CA ILE A 722 12.26 -25.20 -18.44
C ILE A 722 11.10 -25.96 -19.10
N LEU A 723 9.94 -25.31 -19.20
CA LEU A 723 8.75 -25.84 -19.87
C LEU A 723 8.64 -25.34 -21.32
N GLU A 724 9.00 -24.08 -21.56
CA GLU A 724 8.82 -23.42 -22.86
C GLU A 724 9.89 -22.36 -23.05
N VAL A 725 10.39 -22.22 -24.28
CA VAL A 725 11.32 -21.16 -24.68
C VAL A 725 10.82 -20.52 -25.97
N ASP A 726 10.41 -19.25 -25.90
CA ASP A 726 10.04 -18.41 -27.04
C ASP A 726 11.11 -17.33 -27.22
N ALA A 727 12.08 -17.60 -28.08
CA ALA A 727 13.23 -16.71 -28.32
C ALA A 727 12.81 -15.41 -29.03
N GLU A 728 11.77 -15.44 -29.91
CA GLU A 728 11.29 -14.26 -30.63
C GLU A 728 10.61 -13.26 -29.65
N ARG A 729 9.79 -13.77 -28.73
CA ARG A 729 9.10 -12.95 -27.71
C ARG A 729 9.88 -12.81 -26.43
N LYS A 730 11.07 -13.42 -26.33
CA LYS A 730 11.92 -13.46 -25.13
C LYS A 730 11.16 -13.94 -23.89
N ARG A 731 10.38 -15.00 -24.04
CA ARG A 731 9.59 -15.59 -22.97
C ARG A 731 10.12 -16.97 -22.63
N ILE A 732 10.25 -17.26 -21.33
CA ILE A 732 10.72 -18.54 -20.81
C ILE A 732 9.70 -19.00 -19.77
N GLY A 733 9.04 -20.13 -20.04
CA GLY A 733 8.13 -20.78 -19.11
C GLY A 733 8.88 -21.75 -18.21
N LEU A 734 8.67 -21.63 -16.90
CA LEU A 734 9.35 -22.42 -15.88
C LEU A 734 8.35 -23.17 -14.99
N LYS A 735 8.77 -24.32 -14.46
CA LYS A 735 8.11 -25.05 -13.38
C LYS A 735 9.06 -25.15 -12.19
N ARG A 736 8.58 -24.86 -10.98
CA ARG A 736 9.32 -25.10 -9.74
C ARG A 736 9.45 -26.59 -9.49
N ILE A 737 10.63 -27.05 -9.11
CA ILE A 737 10.86 -28.39 -8.59
C ILE A 737 10.81 -28.29 -7.08
N VAL A 738 9.86 -28.99 -6.47
CA VAL A 738 9.75 -29.10 -5.00
C VAL A 738 10.33 -30.45 -4.64
N ASN A 739 11.51 -30.48 -4.01
CA ASN A 739 12.16 -31.69 -3.49
C ASN A 739 11.53 -32.11 -2.17
#